data_b9dd4bc52f3acd30757341015babc6a7
#
_entry.id   b9dd4bc52f3acd30757341015babc6a7
#
_cell.length_a   1.000
_cell.length_b   1.000
_cell.length_c   1.000
_cell.angle_alpha   90.00
_cell.angle_beta   90.00
_cell.angle_gamma   90.00
#
_symmetry.space_group_name_H-M   'P 1'
#
loop_
_entity.id
_entity.type
_entity.pdbx_description
1 polymer ?
#
loop_
_entity_poly.entity_id
_entity_poly.type
_entity_poly.pdbx_seq_one_letter_code
_entity_poly.pdbx_strand_id
1 'polypeptide(L)'
;SSGFIRSAKLARVHAQITDLAHPDLTIRGRVNGQLDVMLAEMDSSPVGDVYGAFVERVAGSGPTGLDLDILVPLHRNSTRELAVSGNIHLKGNALDVRDDNLSLEDIRGRLSFTPDDFSGSGLEARLLDTPVTVDVWTDDGDDRTYIRSRGPVDLVGLVTEQQSALADLIKGRSEWEVRLGIGRLERRYQVPDVKLELSSLLEGVAVNLPEPFGKPQQEIRPLKVAITRLAHPDRLMQVDYGDVLQAVMSVEFIKQQARLERGQLLIGAGEAVLPDERQFVITGRLPHFSLSSWLPVLAGMQGGGGPPLKVDLDIGELVVAQHVLHDVGLQVKTAGLVQEITLSGESAQGDIEISRTSRGIERVVANLKRLHLSSAPEMQEETDVLTIGPADFPELHISIGKLSINDIKLGDALLDSVRTTDGMEIKQLVVASKMLELRATGNWRGKSGFDRSWFDIEVTDGRLEHLLEAFDYAEQVDRGELSGTINAGWQGAPWAFKPERTEGKLYLNIKDGQLETVRPGAGRVFGLISLHSLPRRLSLDFDDLYKKGFSFDRIEGNFVLDGGNAYTDDLQIEGPAARIDIAGRIGLADRDYDQLVTVLPNVSSSLPLAGVIAGGPAVGAALLLAEQLLDDEIDEMAVRRYAVTGSWTEPVYEKLGPRKRKKNHPTTDEDIE
;
A
#
# COMPACT_ATOMS: atom_id res chain seq x y z
N SER A 1 -72.52 14.29 16.42
CA SER A 1 -72.13 14.73 17.78
C SER A 1 -70.65 15.05 17.81
N SER A 2 -70.24 16.02 18.57
CA SER A 2 -68.81 16.37 18.83
C SER A 2 -68.53 16.16 20.30
N GLY A 3 -67.42 15.64 20.67
CA GLY A 3 -66.95 15.36 22.00
C GLY A 3 -65.43 15.26 22.07
N PHE A 4 -64.88 14.87 23.23
CA PHE A 4 -63.51 14.61 23.45
C PHE A 4 -63.33 13.22 24.07
N ILE A 5 -62.30 12.49 23.60
CA ILE A 5 -61.78 11.34 24.31
C ILE A 5 -60.36 11.75 24.73
N ARG A 6 -60.17 11.91 26.06
CA ARG A 6 -58.96 12.56 26.59
C ARG A 6 -58.72 13.93 25.91
N SER A 7 -57.63 14.12 25.21
CA SER A 7 -57.31 15.35 24.48
C SER A 7 -57.66 15.31 22.97
N ALA A 8 -58.15 14.18 22.44
CA ALA A 8 -58.51 14.04 21.04
C ALA A 8 -59.95 14.50 20.79
N LYS A 9 -60.14 15.36 19.77
CA LYS A 9 -61.45 15.92 19.40
C LYS A 9 -62.23 14.97 18.49
N LEU A 10 -63.37 14.49 18.94
CA LEU A 10 -64.30 13.73 18.15
C LEU A 10 -65.13 14.65 17.23
N ALA A 11 -65.15 14.36 15.94
CA ALA A 11 -65.98 15.08 14.97
C ALA A 11 -66.76 14.07 14.11
N ARG A 12 -68.10 14.30 13.98
CA ARG A 12 -68.99 13.51 13.14
C ARG A 12 -69.01 12.02 13.45
N VAL A 13 -69.27 11.68 14.75
CA VAL A 13 -69.46 10.27 15.14
C VAL A 13 -70.88 9.82 14.82
N HIS A 14 -71.00 8.71 14.08
CA HIS A 14 -72.25 8.02 13.76
C HIS A 14 -72.17 6.61 14.34
N ALA A 15 -73.17 6.22 15.09
CA ALA A 15 -73.34 4.88 15.60
C ALA A 15 -74.72 4.36 15.13
N GLN A 16 -74.73 3.19 14.50
CA GLN A 16 -75.93 2.61 13.88
C GLN A 16 -75.98 1.12 14.16
N ILE A 17 -77.22 0.63 14.45
CA ILE A 17 -77.51 -0.78 14.42
C ILE A 17 -78.60 -0.96 13.34
N THR A 18 -78.22 -1.73 12.29
CA THR A 18 -79.07 -1.87 11.11
C THR A 18 -80.10 -2.97 11.20
N ASP A 19 -79.88 -3.98 12.00
CA ASP A 19 -80.80 -5.10 12.23
C ASP A 19 -80.91 -5.38 13.74
N LEU A 20 -82.09 -5.28 14.28
CA LEU A 20 -82.29 -5.56 15.68
C LEU A 20 -82.52 -7.03 16.05
N ALA A 21 -82.71 -7.89 15.01
CA ALA A 21 -82.76 -9.33 15.18
C ALA A 21 -81.35 -9.96 15.23
N HIS A 22 -80.38 -9.37 14.51
CA HIS A 22 -78.99 -9.71 14.57
C HIS A 22 -78.18 -8.42 14.75
N PRO A 23 -78.09 -7.90 15.95
CA PRO A 23 -77.64 -6.55 16.18
C PRO A 23 -76.09 -6.47 16.04
N ASP A 24 -75.63 -5.80 14.96
CA ASP A 24 -74.28 -5.35 14.79
C ASP A 24 -74.22 -3.84 14.94
N LEU A 25 -73.41 -3.34 15.89
CA LEU A 25 -73.17 -1.94 16.06
C LEU A 25 -72.02 -1.48 15.13
N THR A 26 -72.32 -0.63 14.18
CA THR A 26 -71.31 0.06 13.35
C THR A 26 -71.08 1.46 13.89
N ILE A 27 -69.83 1.80 14.20
CA ILE A 27 -69.43 3.13 14.67
C ILE A 27 -68.47 3.72 13.62
N ARG A 28 -68.87 4.85 13.02
CA ARG A 28 -68.00 5.62 12.12
C ARG A 28 -67.77 7.00 12.67
N GLY A 29 -66.51 7.42 12.67
CA GLY A 29 -66.18 8.73 13.21
C GLY A 29 -64.85 9.27 12.76
N ARG A 30 -64.71 10.61 12.88
CA ARG A 30 -63.45 11.28 12.67
C ARG A 30 -62.90 11.79 14.00
N VAL A 31 -61.65 11.47 14.29
CA VAL A 31 -60.90 11.97 15.42
C VAL A 31 -59.79 12.90 14.92
N ASN A 32 -59.59 14.05 15.54
CA ASN A 32 -58.46 14.91 15.27
C ASN A 32 -57.67 15.13 16.57
N GLY A 33 -56.39 14.99 16.51
CA GLY A 33 -55.52 15.15 17.67
C GLY A 33 -54.04 15.27 17.26
N GLN A 34 -53.19 15.20 18.26
CA GLN A 34 -51.73 15.12 18.01
C GLN A 34 -51.32 13.65 17.83
N LEU A 35 -50.26 13.39 17.05
CA LEU A 35 -49.83 12.02 16.74
C LEU A 35 -49.41 11.25 18.01
N ASP A 36 -48.71 11.90 18.96
CA ASP A 36 -48.31 11.33 20.27
C ASP A 36 -49.51 10.77 21.07
N VAL A 37 -50.60 11.55 21.11
CA VAL A 37 -51.83 11.13 21.75
C VAL A 37 -52.47 9.91 21.07
N MET A 38 -52.45 9.90 19.74
CA MET A 38 -52.99 8.78 18.96
C MET A 38 -52.16 7.51 19.10
N LEU A 39 -50.85 7.62 19.14
CA LEU A 39 -49.96 6.49 19.42
C LEU A 39 -50.19 5.92 20.81
N ALA A 40 -50.36 6.76 21.84
CA ALA A 40 -50.64 6.32 23.18
C ALA A 40 -52.00 5.60 23.30
N GLU A 41 -53.05 6.05 22.57
CA GLU A 41 -54.31 5.37 22.49
C GLU A 41 -54.25 4.05 21.72
N MET A 42 -53.38 3.99 20.66
CA MET A 42 -53.14 2.77 19.90
C MET A 42 -52.49 1.70 20.77
N ASP A 43 -51.55 2.07 21.63
CA ASP A 43 -50.87 1.14 22.55
C ASP A 43 -51.89 0.47 23.51
N SER A 44 -52.90 1.20 23.95
CA SER A 44 -53.99 0.68 24.84
C SER A 44 -55.12 -0.04 24.08
N SER A 45 -55.01 -0.26 22.78
CA SER A 45 -56.00 -0.90 21.93
C SER A 45 -55.55 -2.31 21.46
N PRO A 46 -56.43 -3.12 20.84
CA PRO A 46 -56.02 -4.40 20.23
C PRO A 46 -54.88 -4.28 19.20
N VAL A 47 -54.68 -3.12 18.55
CA VAL A 47 -53.55 -2.84 17.66
C VAL A 47 -52.27 -2.77 18.49
N GLY A 48 -52.31 -2.29 19.73
CA GLY A 48 -51.17 -2.27 20.65
C GLY A 48 -50.71 -3.66 21.08
N ASP A 49 -51.57 -4.66 21.06
CA ASP A 49 -51.17 -6.04 21.35
C ASP A 49 -50.20 -6.60 20.28
N VAL A 50 -50.31 -6.09 19.04
CA VAL A 50 -49.45 -6.48 17.89
C VAL A 50 -48.26 -5.55 17.73
N TYR A 51 -48.43 -4.25 17.87
CA TYR A 51 -47.43 -3.24 17.52
C TYR A 51 -46.94 -2.40 18.71
N GLY A 52 -47.40 -2.66 19.94
CA GLY A 52 -47.10 -1.84 21.11
C GLY A 52 -45.60 -1.67 21.39
N ALA A 53 -44.80 -2.73 21.25
CA ALA A 53 -43.34 -2.64 21.41
C ALA A 53 -42.65 -1.77 20.36
N PHE A 54 -43.24 -1.58 19.17
CA PHE A 54 -42.77 -0.61 18.18
C PHE A 54 -43.20 0.81 18.58
N VAL A 55 -44.47 0.97 18.99
CA VAL A 55 -45.01 2.27 19.42
C VAL A 55 -44.25 2.85 20.60
N GLU A 56 -43.79 2.01 21.54
CA GLU A 56 -42.94 2.44 22.66
C GLU A 56 -41.59 3.02 22.24
N ARG A 57 -41.07 2.61 21.08
CA ARG A 57 -39.78 3.04 20.56
C ARG A 57 -39.85 4.26 19.65
N VAL A 58 -41.03 4.66 19.23
CA VAL A 58 -41.21 5.84 18.39
C VAL A 58 -41.82 6.99 19.19
N ALA A 59 -41.39 8.20 18.83
CA ALA A 59 -42.04 9.42 19.30
C ALA A 59 -42.66 10.12 18.09
N GLY A 60 -43.98 10.33 18.14
CA GLY A 60 -44.69 11.02 17.09
C GLY A 60 -45.02 12.45 17.49
N SER A 61 -45.07 13.38 16.53
CA SER A 61 -45.54 14.75 16.74
C SER A 61 -46.32 15.27 15.53
N GLY A 62 -47.10 16.32 15.73
CA GLY A 62 -47.84 16.99 14.69
C GLY A 62 -49.33 16.64 14.61
N PRO A 63 -50.14 17.46 13.89
CA PRO A 63 -51.57 17.31 13.79
C PRO A 63 -51.95 16.11 12.90
N THR A 64 -52.83 15.24 13.43
CA THR A 64 -53.24 14.00 12.77
C THR A 64 -54.76 13.88 12.75
N GLY A 65 -55.28 13.42 11.63
CA GLY A 65 -56.69 13.06 11.50
C GLY A 65 -56.83 11.53 11.42
N LEU A 66 -57.82 10.97 12.09
CA LEU A 66 -58.10 9.54 12.08
C LEU A 66 -59.58 9.30 11.73
N ASP A 67 -59.86 8.66 10.61
CA ASP A 67 -61.18 8.13 10.28
C ASP A 67 -61.26 6.68 10.76
N LEU A 68 -62.25 6.36 11.55
CA LEU A 68 -62.47 5.03 12.14
C LEU A 68 -63.77 4.43 11.65
N ASP A 69 -63.76 3.14 11.37
CA ASP A 69 -64.91 2.28 11.11
C ASP A 69 -64.80 1.04 12.02
N ILE A 70 -65.71 0.91 12.97
CA ILE A 70 -65.69 -0.16 13.98
C ILE A 70 -66.98 -0.92 13.88
N LEU A 71 -66.93 -2.24 13.66
CA LEU A 71 -68.05 -3.17 13.71
C LEU A 71 -67.96 -3.99 14.99
N VAL A 72 -68.96 -3.86 15.84
CA VAL A 72 -69.06 -4.61 17.12
C VAL A 72 -70.26 -5.53 17.02
N PRO A 73 -70.07 -6.85 16.91
CA PRO A 73 -71.21 -7.79 16.98
C PRO A 73 -71.76 -7.81 18.39
N LEU A 74 -73.04 -7.51 18.57
CA LEU A 74 -73.68 -7.49 19.87
C LEU A 74 -74.43 -8.80 20.26
N HIS A 75 -74.45 -9.76 19.27
CA HIS A 75 -75.11 -11.03 19.46
C HIS A 75 -74.10 -12.14 19.84
N ARG A 76 -74.38 -12.93 20.87
CA ARG A 76 -73.47 -13.97 21.41
C ARG A 76 -73.17 -15.08 20.44
N ASN A 77 -73.98 -15.33 19.42
CA ASN A 77 -73.79 -16.34 18.40
C ASN A 77 -73.49 -15.70 17.02
N SER A 78 -72.97 -14.47 16.98
CA SER A 78 -72.58 -13.85 15.73
C SER A 78 -71.45 -14.67 15.04
N THR A 79 -71.60 -14.87 13.77
CA THR A 79 -70.48 -15.40 12.92
C THR A 79 -69.52 -14.31 12.49
N ARG A 80 -69.81 -13.04 12.85
CA ARG A 80 -68.93 -11.89 12.60
C ARG A 80 -68.10 -11.63 13.84
N GLU A 81 -66.87 -11.28 13.62
CA GLU A 81 -65.92 -10.87 14.67
C GLU A 81 -65.87 -9.34 14.76
N LEU A 82 -65.28 -8.83 15.86
CA LEU A 82 -64.97 -7.44 16.02
C LEU A 82 -64.02 -6.99 14.88
N ALA A 83 -64.48 -6.06 14.06
CA ALA A 83 -63.67 -5.51 13.00
C ALA A 83 -63.39 -4.03 13.24
N VAL A 84 -62.13 -3.65 13.13
CA VAL A 84 -61.65 -2.26 13.25
C VAL A 84 -60.87 -1.93 11.99
N SER A 85 -61.21 -0.84 11.33
CA SER A 85 -60.44 -0.30 10.22
C SER A 85 -60.42 1.22 10.29
N GLY A 86 -59.43 1.82 9.66
CA GLY A 86 -59.33 3.27 9.65
C GLY A 86 -58.31 3.83 8.68
N ASN A 87 -58.36 5.16 8.56
CA ASN A 87 -57.39 5.91 7.78
C ASN A 87 -56.79 7.01 8.65
N ILE A 88 -55.47 7.02 8.70
CA ILE A 88 -54.65 8.06 9.36
C ILE A 88 -54.27 9.09 8.29
N HIS A 89 -54.59 10.36 8.56
CA HIS A 89 -54.23 11.49 7.69
C HIS A 89 -53.08 12.26 8.33
N LEU A 90 -51.89 12.17 7.73
CA LEU A 90 -50.66 12.84 8.17
C LEU A 90 -50.53 14.19 7.44
N LYS A 91 -50.18 15.26 8.16
CA LYS A 91 -50.17 16.65 7.66
C LYS A 91 -48.95 17.42 8.17
N GLY A 92 -47.76 16.93 7.83
CA GLY A 92 -46.52 17.52 8.35
C GLY A 92 -46.15 16.97 9.72
N ASN A 93 -46.34 15.69 9.92
CA ASN A 93 -45.98 15.00 11.16
C ASN A 93 -44.49 14.66 11.19
N ALA A 94 -43.94 14.47 12.39
CA ALA A 94 -42.65 13.88 12.57
C ALA A 94 -42.76 12.57 13.36
N LEU A 95 -41.84 11.63 13.06
CA LEU A 95 -41.69 10.33 13.68
C LEU A 95 -40.22 10.08 13.98
N ASP A 96 -39.86 10.02 15.27
CA ASP A 96 -38.52 9.80 15.75
C ASP A 96 -38.37 8.39 16.30
N VAL A 97 -37.34 7.64 15.87
CA VAL A 97 -36.95 6.37 16.48
C VAL A 97 -35.96 6.67 17.61
N ARG A 98 -36.39 6.46 18.86
CA ARG A 98 -35.74 6.99 20.09
C ARG A 98 -34.30 6.52 20.29
N ASP A 99 -34.00 5.28 19.90
CA ASP A 99 -32.71 4.65 20.21
C ASP A 99 -31.68 4.74 19.05
N ASP A 100 -32.10 5.09 17.83
CA ASP A 100 -31.30 4.98 16.64
C ASP A 100 -31.01 6.34 15.94
N ASN A 101 -31.40 7.46 16.56
CA ASN A 101 -31.20 8.82 16.03
C ASN A 101 -31.75 9.01 14.60
N LEU A 102 -32.79 8.27 14.24
CA LEU A 102 -33.45 8.30 12.95
C LEU A 102 -34.77 9.04 13.06
N SER A 103 -34.90 10.13 12.31
CA SER A 103 -36.12 10.96 12.29
C SER A 103 -36.66 11.08 10.87
N LEU A 104 -37.97 10.86 10.72
CA LEU A 104 -38.74 11.21 9.52
C LEU A 104 -39.55 12.46 9.84
N GLU A 105 -39.36 13.52 9.08
CA GLU A 105 -40.02 14.81 9.28
C GLU A 105 -40.97 15.14 8.12
N ASP A 106 -41.89 16.11 8.38
CA ASP A 106 -42.85 16.61 7.39
C ASP A 106 -43.62 15.52 6.66
N ILE A 107 -44.00 14.46 7.38
CA ILE A 107 -44.73 13.33 6.82
C ILE A 107 -46.13 13.74 6.36
N ARG A 108 -46.47 13.54 5.10
CA ARG A 108 -47.77 13.90 4.51
C ARG A 108 -48.31 12.73 3.72
N GLY A 109 -49.62 12.48 3.88
CA GLY A 109 -50.32 11.42 3.14
C GLY A 109 -51.35 10.71 3.92
N ARG A 110 -51.78 9.55 3.43
CA ARG A 110 -52.80 8.70 4.03
C ARG A 110 -52.23 7.30 4.28
N LEU A 111 -52.43 6.81 5.48
CA LEU A 111 -52.15 5.45 5.90
C LEU A 111 -53.42 4.75 6.29
N SER A 112 -53.78 3.63 5.68
CA SER A 112 -54.91 2.78 6.03
C SER A 112 -54.45 1.69 6.99
N PHE A 113 -55.29 1.27 7.90
CA PHE A 113 -54.98 0.18 8.82
C PHE A 113 -56.18 -0.68 9.15
N THR A 114 -55.93 -1.92 9.49
CA THR A 114 -56.74 -2.87 10.21
C THR A 114 -55.98 -3.38 11.44
N PRO A 115 -56.54 -4.24 12.30
CA PRO A 115 -55.71 -4.82 13.38
C PRO A 115 -54.49 -5.58 12.89
N ASP A 116 -54.54 -6.11 11.67
CA ASP A 116 -53.54 -7.03 11.11
C ASP A 116 -52.76 -6.45 9.94
N ASP A 117 -53.14 -5.29 9.36
CA ASP A 117 -52.56 -4.73 8.15
C ASP A 117 -52.40 -3.21 8.25
N PHE A 118 -51.29 -2.72 7.75
CA PHE A 118 -51.02 -1.33 7.45
C PHE A 118 -50.72 -1.16 5.96
N SER A 119 -51.34 -0.17 5.33
CA SER A 119 -51.06 0.13 3.91
C SER A 119 -51.12 1.62 3.61
N GLY A 120 -50.14 2.08 2.85
CA GLY A 120 -50.03 3.45 2.37
C GLY A 120 -48.98 3.54 1.29
N SER A 121 -49.23 4.34 0.26
CA SER A 121 -48.27 4.50 -0.84
C SER A 121 -48.08 5.97 -1.19
N GLY A 122 -46.85 6.32 -1.57
CA GLY A 122 -46.50 7.65 -2.04
C GLY A 122 -46.64 8.72 -0.92
N LEU A 123 -46.43 8.37 0.35
CA LEU A 123 -46.35 9.39 1.40
C LEU A 123 -45.09 10.23 1.15
N GLU A 124 -45.23 11.53 1.29
CA GLU A 124 -44.10 12.46 1.23
C GLU A 124 -43.51 12.62 2.65
N ALA A 125 -42.19 12.63 2.76
CA ALA A 125 -41.50 12.87 4.04
C ALA A 125 -40.11 13.48 3.79
N ARG A 126 -39.41 13.85 4.85
CA ARG A 126 -38.00 14.24 4.82
C ARG A 126 -37.20 13.31 5.74
N LEU A 127 -36.08 12.83 5.23
CA LEU A 127 -35.08 12.06 5.97
C LEU A 127 -33.74 12.79 5.86
N LEU A 128 -33.15 13.16 7.00
CA LEU A 128 -31.89 13.94 7.02
C LEU A 128 -31.97 15.18 6.09
N ASP A 129 -33.02 15.98 6.26
CA ASP A 129 -33.30 17.19 5.44
C ASP A 129 -33.54 16.93 3.96
N THR A 130 -33.59 15.68 3.52
CA THR A 130 -33.75 15.30 2.11
C THR A 130 -35.18 14.78 1.86
N PRO A 131 -35.86 15.21 0.78
CA PRO A 131 -37.20 14.71 0.45
C PRO A 131 -37.15 13.24 0.05
N VAL A 132 -38.04 12.44 0.63
CA VAL A 132 -38.16 11.01 0.37
C VAL A 132 -39.64 10.64 0.14
N THR A 133 -39.85 9.55 -0.61
CA THR A 133 -41.17 8.92 -0.76
C THR A 133 -41.22 7.69 0.13
N VAL A 134 -42.32 7.55 0.89
CA VAL A 134 -42.51 6.44 1.85
C VAL A 134 -43.72 5.59 1.43
N ASP A 135 -43.52 4.28 1.37
CA ASP A 135 -44.53 3.28 1.22
C ASP A 135 -44.61 2.40 2.46
N VAL A 136 -45.82 2.01 2.88
CA VAL A 136 -46.08 1.11 4.01
C VAL A 136 -46.98 -0.01 3.52
N TRP A 137 -46.66 -1.26 3.84
CA TRP A 137 -47.49 -2.42 3.56
C TRP A 137 -47.22 -3.56 4.53
N THR A 138 -48.19 -4.40 4.78
CA THR A 138 -47.97 -5.67 5.50
C THR A 138 -47.90 -6.80 4.50
N ASP A 139 -46.94 -7.71 4.67
CA ASP A 139 -46.79 -8.91 3.85
C ASP A 139 -47.28 -10.13 4.67
N ASP A 140 -48.31 -10.77 4.16
CA ASP A 140 -48.91 -11.96 4.80
C ASP A 140 -47.99 -13.19 4.70
N GLY A 141 -47.02 -13.18 3.79
CA GLY A 141 -46.13 -14.32 3.55
C GLY A 141 -45.06 -14.49 4.62
N ASP A 142 -44.57 -13.39 5.21
CA ASP A 142 -43.55 -13.40 6.26
C ASP A 142 -44.05 -12.73 7.57
N ASP A 143 -45.30 -12.35 7.61
CA ASP A 143 -45.99 -11.77 8.77
C ASP A 143 -45.30 -10.48 9.31
N ARG A 144 -44.86 -9.61 8.36
CA ARG A 144 -44.17 -8.36 8.67
C ARG A 144 -44.85 -7.14 8.06
N THR A 145 -44.81 -6.04 8.80
CA THR A 145 -45.10 -4.73 8.23
C THR A 145 -43.82 -4.07 7.76
N TYR A 146 -43.81 -3.65 6.50
CA TYR A 146 -42.67 -2.98 5.88
C TYR A 146 -42.92 -1.48 5.73
N ILE A 147 -41.90 -0.71 6.04
CA ILE A 147 -41.82 0.73 5.77
C ILE A 147 -40.66 0.89 4.79
N ARG A 148 -40.92 1.35 3.59
CA ARG A 148 -39.91 1.58 2.56
C ARG A 148 -39.82 3.06 2.26
N SER A 149 -38.62 3.63 2.44
CA SER A 149 -38.31 5.01 2.06
C SER A 149 -37.38 5.02 0.85
N ARG A 150 -37.61 5.91 -0.12
CA ARG A 150 -36.76 6.12 -1.28
C ARG A 150 -36.47 7.59 -1.49
N GLY A 151 -35.21 7.90 -1.79
CA GLY A 151 -34.77 9.25 -2.14
C GLY A 151 -33.25 9.43 -2.11
N PRO A 152 -32.79 10.59 -2.57
CA PRO A 152 -31.37 10.91 -2.55
C PRO A 152 -30.91 11.20 -1.10
N VAL A 153 -29.89 10.49 -0.62
CA VAL A 153 -29.32 10.68 0.71
C VAL A 153 -27.85 11.06 0.60
N ASP A 154 -27.45 12.05 1.39
CA ASP A 154 -26.04 12.39 1.60
C ASP A 154 -25.46 11.49 2.69
N LEU A 155 -24.52 10.62 2.29
CA LEU A 155 -23.90 9.66 3.21
C LEU A 155 -23.07 10.33 4.32
N VAL A 156 -22.50 11.49 4.05
CA VAL A 156 -21.71 12.22 5.06
C VAL A 156 -22.56 12.60 6.27
N GLY A 157 -23.84 12.92 6.05
CA GLY A 157 -24.78 13.21 7.12
C GLY A 157 -25.15 12.01 8.01
N LEU A 158 -24.92 10.78 7.54
CA LEU A 158 -25.14 9.54 8.31
C LEU A 158 -23.94 9.17 9.20
N VAL A 159 -22.77 9.72 8.91
CA VAL A 159 -21.53 9.43 9.67
C VAL A 159 -21.51 10.32 10.91
N THR A 160 -21.56 9.72 12.09
CA THR A 160 -21.49 10.47 13.36
C THR A 160 -20.11 11.12 13.52
N GLU A 161 -20.00 12.18 14.36
CA GLU A 161 -18.73 12.88 14.64
C GLU A 161 -17.59 11.94 15.09
N GLN A 162 -17.91 10.79 15.68
CA GLN A 162 -16.93 9.77 16.08
C GLN A 162 -16.37 8.94 14.91
N GLN A 163 -16.95 9.05 13.72
CA GLN A 163 -16.55 8.34 12.49
C GLN A 163 -16.05 9.30 11.41
N SER A 164 -15.54 10.46 11.79
CA SER A 164 -15.09 11.51 10.86
C SER A 164 -14.06 11.02 9.84
N ALA A 165 -13.20 10.06 10.20
CA ALA A 165 -12.23 9.46 9.27
C ALA A 165 -12.89 8.76 8.06
N LEU A 166 -14.11 8.21 8.22
CA LEU A 166 -14.87 7.62 7.11
C LEU A 166 -15.53 8.70 6.23
N ALA A 167 -15.88 9.84 6.81
CA ALA A 167 -16.50 10.94 6.07
C ALA A 167 -15.57 11.53 4.98
N ASP A 168 -14.26 11.51 5.21
CA ASP A 168 -13.27 11.96 4.23
C ASP A 168 -13.11 10.97 3.07
N LEU A 169 -13.42 9.69 3.30
CA LEU A 169 -13.29 8.63 2.31
C LEU A 169 -14.49 8.55 1.35
N ILE A 170 -15.67 9.05 1.74
CA ILE A 170 -16.91 8.91 0.97
C ILE A 170 -17.46 10.30 0.64
N LYS A 171 -17.64 10.61 -0.64
CA LYS A 171 -18.13 11.92 -1.11
C LYS A 171 -19.18 11.75 -2.18
N GLY A 172 -20.28 12.53 -2.07
CA GLY A 172 -21.34 12.56 -3.07
C GLY A 172 -22.71 12.14 -2.52
N ARG A 173 -23.69 12.13 -3.42
CA ARG A 173 -25.08 11.75 -3.12
C ARG A 173 -25.52 10.65 -4.06
N SER A 174 -26.35 9.74 -3.55
CA SER A 174 -26.93 8.65 -4.33
C SER A 174 -28.38 8.41 -3.93
N GLU A 175 -29.14 7.78 -4.83
CA GLU A 175 -30.45 7.26 -4.50
C GLU A 175 -30.33 6.06 -3.55
N TRP A 176 -31.12 6.08 -2.48
CA TRP A 176 -31.19 5.02 -1.49
C TRP A 176 -32.61 4.48 -1.36
N GLU A 177 -32.69 3.18 -1.20
CA GLU A 177 -33.87 2.52 -0.67
C GLU A 177 -33.58 2.03 0.75
N VAL A 178 -34.35 2.50 1.70
CA VAL A 178 -34.32 2.04 3.11
C VAL A 178 -35.58 1.27 3.38
N ARG A 179 -35.49 0.02 3.82
CA ARG A 179 -36.60 -0.84 4.15
C ARG A 179 -36.52 -1.31 5.59
N LEU A 180 -37.49 -0.94 6.40
CA LEU A 180 -37.64 -1.40 7.77
C LEU A 180 -38.75 -2.44 7.81
N GLY A 181 -38.44 -3.67 8.22
CA GLY A 181 -39.39 -4.77 8.40
C GLY A 181 -39.61 -5.02 9.89
N ILE A 182 -40.86 -4.96 10.34
CA ILE A 182 -41.28 -5.13 11.75
C ILE A 182 -42.12 -6.39 11.81
N GLY A 183 -41.60 -7.43 12.48
CA GLY A 183 -42.31 -8.69 12.71
C GLY A 183 -43.49 -8.49 13.71
N ARG A 184 -44.57 -9.21 13.45
CA ARG A 184 -45.74 -9.22 14.33
C ARG A 184 -45.41 -9.88 15.67
N LEU A 185 -45.93 -9.37 16.76
CA LEU A 185 -45.75 -9.97 18.09
C LEU A 185 -46.77 -11.03 18.34
N GLU A 186 -46.38 -12.23 18.75
CA GLU A 186 -47.29 -13.28 19.22
C GLU A 186 -47.82 -13.02 20.65
N ARG A 187 -47.04 -12.28 21.42
CA ARG A 187 -47.36 -11.91 22.83
C ARG A 187 -46.88 -10.50 23.14
N ARG A 188 -47.71 -9.75 23.85
CA ARG A 188 -47.37 -8.47 24.45
C ARG A 188 -46.11 -8.64 25.32
N TYR A 189 -45.10 -7.78 25.20
CA TYR A 189 -43.80 -7.81 25.89
C TYR A 189 -42.71 -8.70 25.24
N GLN A 190 -42.92 -9.30 24.07
CA GLN A 190 -41.83 -9.84 23.28
C GLN A 190 -41.03 -8.69 22.61
N VAL A 191 -39.71 -8.90 22.46
CA VAL A 191 -38.91 -7.98 21.64
C VAL A 191 -39.25 -8.26 20.17
N PRO A 192 -39.70 -7.27 19.39
CA PRO A 192 -40.04 -7.50 17.99
C PRO A 192 -38.80 -7.89 17.20
N ASP A 193 -38.99 -8.77 16.24
CA ASP A 193 -37.95 -9.04 15.22
C ASP A 193 -37.98 -7.91 14.20
N VAL A 194 -37.04 -6.98 14.32
CA VAL A 194 -36.90 -5.82 13.43
C VAL A 194 -35.70 -5.99 12.55
N LYS A 195 -35.93 -5.84 11.24
CA LYS A 195 -34.90 -5.91 10.17
C LYS A 195 -34.83 -4.57 9.44
N LEU A 196 -33.63 -4.02 9.31
CA LEU A 196 -33.33 -2.83 8.49
C LEU A 196 -32.48 -3.25 7.29
N GLU A 197 -32.93 -2.89 6.09
CA GLU A 197 -32.21 -3.09 4.84
C GLU A 197 -31.98 -1.72 4.19
N LEU A 198 -30.73 -1.45 3.80
CA LEU A 198 -30.35 -0.28 3.03
C LEU A 198 -29.77 -0.76 1.71
N SER A 199 -30.17 -0.16 0.61
CA SER A 199 -29.59 -0.47 -0.69
C SER A 199 -29.43 0.78 -1.56
N SER A 200 -28.32 0.82 -2.30
CA SER A 200 -28.01 1.87 -3.27
C SER A 200 -27.15 1.31 -4.38
N LEU A 201 -27.19 1.92 -5.55
CA LEU A 201 -26.24 1.67 -6.64
C LEU A 201 -24.96 2.49 -6.51
N LEU A 202 -24.87 3.37 -5.51
CA LEU A 202 -23.79 4.33 -5.27
C LEU A 202 -23.41 5.14 -6.52
N GLU A 203 -24.35 5.34 -7.44
CA GLU A 203 -24.19 6.26 -8.55
C GLU A 203 -24.09 7.70 -8.01
N GLY A 204 -23.11 8.46 -8.45
CA GLY A 204 -22.85 9.81 -7.93
C GLY A 204 -22.02 9.87 -6.64
N VAL A 205 -21.58 8.72 -6.09
CA VAL A 205 -20.72 8.63 -4.91
C VAL A 205 -19.31 8.20 -5.30
N ALA A 206 -18.29 8.92 -4.83
CA ALA A 206 -16.90 8.50 -4.87
C ALA A 206 -16.50 7.85 -3.55
N VAL A 207 -15.78 6.74 -3.62
CA VAL A 207 -15.17 6.06 -2.46
C VAL A 207 -13.66 6.15 -2.62
N ASN A 208 -13.00 6.95 -1.79
CA ASN A 208 -11.56 7.25 -1.86
C ASN A 208 -10.75 6.23 -1.04
N LEU A 209 -10.89 4.95 -1.38
CA LEU A 209 -10.09 3.86 -0.86
C LEU A 209 -9.14 3.37 -1.96
N PRO A 210 -8.01 2.75 -1.61
CA PRO A 210 -7.18 2.05 -2.59
C PRO A 210 -7.93 0.91 -3.28
N GLU A 211 -7.52 0.57 -4.49
CA GLU A 211 -8.08 -0.59 -5.20
C GLU A 211 -7.97 -1.89 -4.38
N PRO A 212 -8.96 -2.80 -4.51
CA PRO A 212 -10.17 -2.73 -5.35
C PRO A 212 -11.39 -2.08 -4.68
N PHE A 213 -11.25 -1.51 -3.49
CA PHE A 213 -12.36 -1.02 -2.66
C PHE A 213 -12.81 0.39 -3.07
N GLY A 214 -11.93 1.17 -3.64
CA GLY A 214 -12.24 2.49 -4.16
C GLY A 214 -13.11 2.45 -5.40
N LYS A 215 -13.84 3.53 -5.67
CA LYS A 215 -14.59 3.75 -6.90
C LYS A 215 -14.71 5.23 -7.25
N PRO A 216 -14.58 5.61 -8.51
CA PRO A 216 -14.87 6.97 -8.94
C PRO A 216 -16.38 7.24 -8.91
N GLN A 217 -16.74 8.53 -8.95
CA GLN A 217 -18.13 8.98 -8.83
C GLN A 217 -19.05 8.43 -9.93
N GLN A 218 -18.52 8.20 -11.14
CA GLN A 218 -19.30 7.77 -12.31
C GLN A 218 -19.55 6.25 -12.35
N GLU A 219 -18.79 5.48 -11.56
CA GLU A 219 -18.94 4.03 -11.51
C GLU A 219 -20.20 3.65 -10.71
N ILE A 220 -20.94 2.67 -11.22
CA ILE A 220 -22.07 2.06 -10.52
C ILE A 220 -21.55 0.84 -9.76
N ARG A 221 -21.75 0.81 -8.43
CA ARG A 221 -21.41 -0.32 -7.59
C ARG A 221 -22.51 -0.53 -6.55
N PRO A 222 -23.26 -1.64 -6.60
CA PRO A 222 -24.34 -1.87 -5.65
C PRO A 222 -23.79 -2.08 -4.24
N LEU A 223 -24.43 -1.43 -3.28
CA LEU A 223 -24.21 -1.64 -1.86
C LEU A 223 -25.53 -2.07 -1.23
N LYS A 224 -25.48 -3.16 -0.46
CA LYS A 224 -26.59 -3.61 0.39
C LYS A 224 -26.07 -3.78 1.81
N VAL A 225 -26.82 -3.25 2.76
CA VAL A 225 -26.57 -3.42 4.19
C VAL A 225 -27.85 -3.95 4.83
N ALA A 226 -27.77 -5.11 5.47
CA ALA A 226 -28.89 -5.68 6.22
C ALA A 226 -28.51 -5.77 7.71
N ILE A 227 -29.35 -5.21 8.57
CA ILE A 227 -29.19 -5.29 10.02
C ILE A 227 -30.42 -6.04 10.54
N THR A 228 -30.19 -7.23 11.07
CA THR A 228 -31.20 -8.04 11.73
C THR A 228 -31.07 -7.91 13.24
N ARG A 229 -32.15 -8.27 13.97
CA ARG A 229 -32.19 -8.13 15.42
C ARG A 229 -31.99 -6.67 15.89
N LEU A 230 -32.48 -5.70 15.13
CA LEU A 230 -32.25 -4.28 15.37
C LEU A 230 -32.78 -3.86 16.76
N ALA A 231 -33.84 -4.52 17.27
CA ALA A 231 -34.40 -4.30 18.58
C ALA A 231 -33.61 -4.93 19.76
N HIS A 232 -32.59 -5.73 19.45
CA HIS A 232 -31.73 -6.39 20.44
C HIS A 232 -30.41 -5.64 20.62
N PRO A 233 -29.73 -5.76 21.76
CA PRO A 233 -28.40 -5.16 21.94
C PRO A 233 -27.36 -5.81 21.07
N ASP A 234 -27.46 -7.10 20.76
CA ASP A 234 -26.63 -7.86 19.85
C ASP A 234 -27.24 -7.87 18.43
N ARG A 235 -26.78 -7.01 17.56
CA ARG A 235 -27.23 -6.86 16.18
C ARG A 235 -26.35 -7.68 15.24
N LEU A 236 -26.97 -8.28 14.22
CA LEU A 236 -26.23 -8.93 13.13
C LEU A 236 -26.29 -8.03 11.91
N MET A 237 -25.11 -7.62 11.43
CA MET A 237 -24.95 -6.77 10.25
C MET A 237 -24.34 -7.58 9.11
N GLN A 238 -24.95 -7.51 7.94
CA GLN A 238 -24.45 -8.04 6.69
C GLN A 238 -24.23 -6.90 5.71
N VAL A 239 -23.09 -6.88 5.04
CA VAL A 239 -22.72 -5.88 4.03
C VAL A 239 -22.34 -6.61 2.75
N ASP A 240 -22.86 -6.13 1.63
CA ASP A 240 -22.58 -6.64 0.30
C ASP A 240 -22.22 -5.44 -0.60
N TYR A 241 -20.97 -5.35 -1.03
CA TYR A 241 -20.44 -4.25 -1.82
C TYR A 241 -20.02 -4.73 -3.21
N GLY A 242 -21.01 -4.96 -4.04
CA GLY A 242 -20.88 -5.52 -5.38
C GLY A 242 -20.14 -6.87 -5.36
N ASP A 243 -19.28 -7.06 -6.36
CA ASP A 243 -18.45 -8.28 -6.46
C ASP A 243 -17.11 -8.14 -5.70
N VAL A 244 -16.93 -7.05 -4.94
CA VAL A 244 -15.65 -6.70 -4.32
C VAL A 244 -15.52 -7.33 -2.94
N LEU A 245 -16.53 -7.17 -2.08
CA LEU A 245 -16.50 -7.71 -0.74
C LEU A 245 -17.88 -8.03 -0.19
N GLN A 246 -17.90 -8.97 0.73
CA GLN A 246 -19.00 -9.24 1.64
C GLN A 246 -18.52 -9.22 3.08
N ALA A 247 -19.37 -8.78 4.00
CA ALA A 247 -19.07 -8.85 5.42
C ALA A 247 -20.30 -9.30 6.23
N VAL A 248 -20.02 -10.07 7.27
CA VAL A 248 -21.00 -10.42 8.30
C VAL A 248 -20.41 -10.15 9.67
N MET A 249 -21.13 -9.41 10.50
CA MET A 249 -20.62 -8.92 11.78
C MET A 249 -21.68 -9.01 12.87
N SER A 250 -21.28 -9.43 14.06
CA SER A 250 -22.06 -9.28 15.29
C SER A 250 -21.57 -8.06 16.06
N VAL A 251 -22.45 -7.08 16.24
CA VAL A 251 -22.17 -5.80 16.90
C VAL A 251 -23.05 -5.66 18.12
N GLU A 252 -22.44 -5.48 19.27
CA GLU A 252 -23.13 -5.22 20.53
C GLU A 252 -23.23 -3.71 20.78
N PHE A 253 -24.42 -3.23 21.11
CA PHE A 253 -24.67 -1.83 21.46
C PHE A 253 -24.80 -1.68 22.96
N ILE A 254 -23.81 -1.09 23.61
CA ILE A 254 -23.78 -0.80 25.04
C ILE A 254 -23.79 0.72 25.22
N LYS A 255 -24.88 1.27 25.82
CA LYS A 255 -25.02 2.73 26.06
C LYS A 255 -24.75 3.56 24.81
N GLN A 256 -25.32 3.18 23.67
CA GLN A 256 -25.16 3.80 22.33
C GLN A 256 -23.76 3.70 21.72
N GLN A 257 -22.85 2.96 22.32
CA GLN A 257 -21.55 2.66 21.72
C GLN A 257 -21.60 1.28 21.04
N ALA A 258 -21.27 1.26 19.76
CA ALA A 258 -21.16 0.03 18.98
C ALA A 258 -19.83 -0.67 19.29
N ARG A 259 -19.90 -1.95 19.64
CA ARG A 259 -18.75 -2.80 19.89
C ARG A 259 -18.79 -4.00 18.97
N LEU A 260 -17.79 -4.12 18.10
CA LEU A 260 -17.62 -5.30 17.26
C LEU A 260 -17.23 -6.50 18.13
N GLU A 261 -18.02 -7.56 18.11
CA GLU A 261 -17.75 -8.78 18.89
C GLU A 261 -17.07 -9.85 18.03
N ARG A 262 -17.56 -10.08 16.84
CA ARG A 262 -17.02 -11.04 15.89
C ARG A 262 -17.51 -10.74 14.48
N GLY A 263 -16.78 -11.20 13.47
CA GLY A 263 -17.20 -11.01 12.09
C GLY A 263 -16.23 -11.58 11.08
N GLN A 264 -16.69 -11.63 9.84
CA GLN A 264 -15.86 -11.95 8.69
C GLN A 264 -16.04 -10.89 7.60
N LEU A 265 -14.95 -10.51 6.96
CA LEU A 265 -14.90 -9.77 5.71
C LEU A 265 -14.31 -10.72 4.66
N LEU A 266 -15.07 -11.04 3.64
CA LEU A 266 -14.67 -11.85 2.50
C LEU A 266 -14.42 -10.95 1.31
N ILE A 267 -13.25 -11.01 0.72
CA ILE A 267 -12.87 -10.24 -0.46
C ILE A 267 -13.03 -11.14 -1.70
N GLY A 268 -13.79 -10.67 -2.69
CA GLY A 268 -14.11 -11.41 -3.90
C GLY A 268 -15.38 -12.26 -3.78
N ALA A 269 -15.47 -13.30 -4.59
CA ALA A 269 -16.67 -14.16 -4.69
C ALA A 269 -16.77 -15.16 -3.54
N GLY A 270 -17.98 -15.41 -3.06
CA GLY A 270 -18.29 -16.38 -2.02
C GLY A 270 -19.43 -15.90 -1.12
N GLU A 271 -19.53 -16.45 0.07
CA GLU A 271 -20.48 -16.03 1.10
C GLU A 271 -19.72 -15.88 2.43
N ALA A 272 -19.83 -14.70 3.04
CA ALA A 272 -19.24 -14.44 4.33
C ALA A 272 -20.00 -15.16 5.45
N VAL A 273 -19.26 -15.86 6.32
CA VAL A 273 -19.81 -16.67 7.41
C VAL A 273 -19.39 -16.10 8.76
N LEU A 274 -20.35 -15.92 9.66
CA LEU A 274 -20.06 -15.41 11.01
C LEU A 274 -19.22 -16.43 11.80
N PRO A 275 -18.02 -16.07 12.29
CA PRO A 275 -17.19 -16.96 13.08
C PRO A 275 -17.87 -17.34 14.41
N ASP A 276 -17.64 -18.57 14.89
CA ASP A 276 -18.14 -18.99 16.21
C ASP A 276 -17.37 -18.31 17.35
N GLU A 277 -16.07 -18.11 17.17
CA GLU A 277 -15.18 -17.50 18.14
C GLU A 277 -15.24 -15.95 18.07
N ARG A 278 -14.88 -15.30 19.18
CA ARG A 278 -14.75 -13.85 19.27
C ARG A 278 -13.49 -13.40 18.53
N GLN A 279 -13.58 -13.24 17.20
CA GLN A 279 -12.51 -12.80 16.30
C GLN A 279 -13.08 -12.06 15.09
N PHE A 280 -12.26 -11.24 14.46
CA PHE A 280 -12.57 -10.67 13.15
C PHE A 280 -11.66 -11.32 12.10
N VAL A 281 -12.24 -11.90 11.07
CA VAL A 281 -11.52 -12.65 10.05
C VAL A 281 -11.62 -11.92 8.72
N ILE A 282 -10.49 -11.70 8.05
CA ILE A 282 -10.43 -11.17 6.69
C ILE A 282 -9.90 -12.28 5.80
N THR A 283 -10.68 -12.70 4.80
CA THR A 283 -10.31 -13.77 3.87
C THR A 283 -10.58 -13.35 2.44
N GLY A 284 -9.95 -14.03 1.50
CA GLY A 284 -10.26 -13.90 0.08
C GLY A 284 -9.06 -13.69 -0.81
N ARG A 285 -9.31 -13.16 -2.01
CA ARG A 285 -8.28 -12.94 -3.03
C ARG A 285 -8.24 -11.49 -3.47
N LEU A 286 -7.03 -10.93 -3.50
CA LEU A 286 -6.73 -9.60 -4.03
C LEU A 286 -5.88 -9.75 -5.30
N PRO A 287 -6.32 -9.29 -6.46
CA PRO A 287 -5.47 -9.27 -7.65
C PRO A 287 -4.22 -8.42 -7.45
N HIS A 288 -4.38 -7.28 -6.78
CA HIS A 288 -3.32 -6.31 -6.51
C HIS A 288 -3.48 -5.70 -5.12
N PHE A 289 -2.37 -5.51 -4.39
CA PHE A 289 -2.33 -4.83 -3.10
C PHE A 289 -1.07 -3.99 -2.96
N SER A 290 -1.21 -2.67 -2.87
CA SER A 290 -0.10 -1.74 -2.62
C SER A 290 -0.03 -1.37 -1.14
N LEU A 291 1.03 -1.79 -0.46
CA LEU A 291 1.20 -1.52 0.96
C LEU A 291 1.27 -0.01 1.25
N SER A 292 1.98 0.75 0.42
CA SER A 292 2.11 2.22 0.58
C SER A 292 0.77 2.94 0.51
N SER A 293 -0.10 2.55 -0.43
CA SER A 293 -1.44 3.13 -0.58
C SER A 293 -2.36 2.81 0.60
N TRP A 294 -2.16 1.65 1.26
CA TRP A 294 -2.99 1.22 2.39
C TRP A 294 -2.50 1.69 3.76
N LEU A 295 -1.21 2.01 3.92
CA LEU A 295 -0.66 2.46 5.20
C LEU A 295 -1.40 3.64 5.83
N PRO A 296 -1.79 4.72 5.11
CA PRO A 296 -2.55 5.83 5.68
C PRO A 296 -3.93 5.39 6.19
N VAL A 297 -4.62 4.51 5.45
CA VAL A 297 -5.94 3.98 5.81
C VAL A 297 -5.84 3.12 7.08
N LEU A 298 -4.86 2.21 7.12
CA LEU A 298 -4.62 1.34 8.27
C LEU A 298 -4.18 2.12 9.52
N ALA A 299 -3.41 3.18 9.35
CA ALA A 299 -3.03 4.08 10.45
C ALA A 299 -4.23 4.81 11.05
N GLY A 300 -5.20 5.23 10.22
CA GLY A 300 -6.45 5.87 10.66
C GLY A 300 -7.42 4.93 11.37
N MET A 301 -7.30 3.62 11.16
CA MET A 301 -8.15 2.59 11.77
C MET A 301 -7.67 2.11 13.17
N GLN A 302 -6.65 2.70 13.75
CA GLN A 302 -6.10 2.32 15.07
C GLN A 302 -7.03 2.74 16.21
N GLY A 303 -8.12 2.00 16.42
CA GLY A 303 -9.01 2.07 17.58
C GLY A 303 -8.84 0.84 18.46
N GLY A 304 -8.29 0.97 19.66
CA GLY A 304 -8.12 -0.14 20.59
C GLY A 304 -9.47 -0.66 21.11
N GLY A 305 -9.68 -1.99 21.15
CA GLY A 305 -10.79 -2.66 21.82
C GLY A 305 -11.64 -3.60 20.97
N GLY A 306 -11.31 -3.82 19.71
CA GLY A 306 -11.97 -4.83 18.86
C GLY A 306 -11.59 -6.27 19.20
N PRO A 307 -12.24 -7.27 18.57
CA PRO A 307 -11.86 -8.67 18.68
C PRO A 307 -10.47 -8.92 18.03
N PRO A 308 -9.78 -10.03 18.37
CA PRO A 308 -8.56 -10.44 17.69
C PRO A 308 -8.76 -10.49 16.17
N LEU A 309 -7.77 -9.96 15.43
CA LEU A 309 -7.79 -9.94 13.96
C LEU A 309 -7.01 -11.14 13.40
N LYS A 310 -7.64 -11.86 12.49
CA LYS A 310 -7.02 -12.89 11.65
C LYS A 310 -7.18 -12.51 10.18
N VAL A 311 -6.10 -12.54 9.42
CA VAL A 311 -6.10 -12.31 7.97
C VAL A 311 -5.61 -13.56 7.27
N ASP A 312 -6.24 -13.92 6.15
CA ASP A 312 -5.85 -15.04 5.28
C ASP A 312 -6.19 -14.65 3.83
N LEU A 313 -5.21 -14.15 3.09
CA LEU A 313 -5.38 -13.56 1.77
C LEU A 313 -4.43 -14.19 0.74
N ASP A 314 -4.96 -14.46 -0.45
CA ASP A 314 -4.18 -14.72 -1.65
C ASP A 314 -4.02 -13.41 -2.44
N ILE A 315 -2.79 -12.96 -2.64
CA ILE A 315 -2.48 -11.71 -3.33
C ILE A 315 -1.72 -12.01 -4.60
N GLY A 316 -2.29 -11.64 -5.76
CA GLY A 316 -1.63 -11.81 -7.06
C GLY A 316 -0.37 -10.96 -7.20
N GLU A 317 -0.49 -9.67 -6.89
CA GLU A 317 0.62 -8.71 -6.90
C GLU A 317 0.64 -7.92 -5.58
N LEU A 318 1.62 -8.18 -4.74
CA LEU A 318 1.88 -7.43 -3.52
C LEU A 318 3.00 -6.42 -3.79
N VAL A 319 2.64 -5.12 -3.82
CA VAL A 319 3.61 -4.03 -4.01
C VAL A 319 4.09 -3.53 -2.66
N VAL A 320 5.41 -3.63 -2.45
CA VAL A 320 6.12 -3.14 -1.27
C VAL A 320 7.22 -2.20 -1.72
N ALA A 321 7.08 -0.92 -1.43
CA ALA A 321 7.95 0.15 -1.95
C ALA A 321 8.00 0.11 -3.50
N GLN A 322 9.17 -0.11 -4.08
CA GLN A 322 9.42 -0.15 -5.54
C GLN A 322 9.47 -1.58 -6.09
N HIS A 323 9.05 -2.57 -5.30
CA HIS A 323 9.14 -3.98 -5.67
C HIS A 323 7.77 -4.66 -5.66
N VAL A 324 7.62 -5.63 -6.55
CA VAL A 324 6.44 -6.48 -6.66
C VAL A 324 6.80 -7.90 -6.25
N LEU A 325 5.94 -8.48 -5.42
CA LEU A 325 5.94 -9.90 -5.08
C LEU A 325 4.71 -10.54 -5.74
N HIS A 326 4.89 -11.56 -6.53
CA HIS A 326 3.82 -12.24 -7.24
C HIS A 326 3.34 -13.47 -6.48
N ASP A 327 2.03 -13.74 -6.54
CA ASP A 327 1.37 -14.92 -5.99
C ASP A 327 1.75 -15.20 -4.52
N VAL A 328 1.42 -14.25 -3.64
CA VAL A 328 1.73 -14.32 -2.21
C VAL A 328 0.50 -14.67 -1.40
N GLY A 329 0.54 -15.78 -0.68
CA GLY A 329 -0.37 -16.08 0.41
C GLY A 329 0.10 -15.35 1.67
N LEU A 330 -0.79 -14.54 2.25
CA LEU A 330 -0.55 -13.72 3.43
C LEU A 330 -1.46 -14.16 4.57
N GLN A 331 -0.88 -14.66 5.67
CA GLN A 331 -1.61 -14.91 6.90
C GLN A 331 -1.12 -14.00 8.00
N VAL A 332 -2.04 -13.32 8.69
CA VAL A 332 -1.74 -12.45 9.83
C VAL A 332 -2.56 -12.88 11.04
N LYS A 333 -1.90 -13.02 12.18
CA LYS A 333 -2.53 -13.25 13.49
C LYS A 333 -2.06 -12.18 14.45
N THR A 334 -3.00 -11.57 15.15
CA THR A 334 -2.69 -10.55 16.15
C THR A 334 -2.95 -11.11 17.55
N ALA A 335 -1.92 -11.15 18.38
CA ALA A 335 -1.98 -11.54 19.78
C ALA A 335 -1.49 -10.39 20.66
N GLY A 336 -2.41 -9.55 21.11
CA GLY A 336 -2.08 -8.34 21.89
C GLY A 336 -1.28 -7.33 21.07
N LEU A 337 -0.02 -7.07 21.49
CA LEU A 337 0.90 -6.14 20.82
C LEU A 337 1.84 -6.82 19.79
N VAL A 338 1.69 -8.11 19.61
CA VAL A 338 2.49 -8.89 18.66
C VAL A 338 1.62 -9.30 17.48
N GLN A 339 2.15 -9.10 16.28
CA GLN A 339 1.56 -9.58 15.02
C GLN A 339 2.49 -10.60 14.40
N GLU A 340 1.96 -11.79 14.16
CA GLU A 340 2.62 -12.86 13.43
C GLU A 340 2.11 -12.87 11.99
N ILE A 341 3.03 -12.79 11.03
CA ILE A 341 2.75 -12.78 9.60
C ILE A 341 3.46 -13.98 8.99
N THR A 342 2.71 -14.84 8.33
CA THR A 342 3.27 -15.96 7.55
C THR A 342 3.07 -15.67 6.07
N LEU A 343 4.15 -15.70 5.32
CA LEU A 343 4.16 -15.57 3.87
C LEU A 343 4.33 -16.95 3.23
N SER A 344 3.54 -17.23 2.21
CA SER A 344 3.61 -18.46 1.41
C SER A 344 3.51 -18.11 -0.07
N GLY A 345 4.34 -18.73 -0.91
CA GLY A 345 4.34 -18.47 -2.35
C GLY A 345 5.71 -18.65 -2.98
N GLU A 346 5.79 -18.42 -4.28
CA GLU A 346 7.06 -18.53 -5.01
C GLU A 346 7.94 -17.30 -4.81
N SER A 347 7.36 -16.11 -4.73
CA SER A 347 8.11 -14.87 -4.53
C SER A 347 8.52 -14.64 -3.08
N ALA A 348 7.72 -15.06 -2.10
CA ALA A 348 8.04 -14.90 -0.69
C ALA A 348 7.59 -16.12 0.13
N GLN A 349 8.43 -16.58 1.05
CA GLN A 349 8.10 -17.67 1.97
C GLN A 349 8.84 -17.49 3.30
N GLY A 350 8.10 -17.53 4.41
CA GLY A 350 8.65 -17.46 5.77
C GLY A 350 7.75 -16.75 6.73
N ASP A 351 8.29 -16.36 7.88
CA ASP A 351 7.55 -15.80 8.99
C ASP A 351 8.14 -14.43 9.38
N ILE A 352 7.25 -13.49 9.73
CA ILE A 352 7.60 -12.15 10.19
C ILE A 352 6.84 -11.90 11.50
N GLU A 353 7.53 -11.47 12.52
CA GLU A 353 6.97 -11.03 13.78
C GLU A 353 7.14 -9.52 13.92
N ILE A 354 6.06 -8.82 14.20
CA ILE A 354 6.06 -7.38 14.45
C ILE A 354 5.63 -7.13 15.88
N SER A 355 6.52 -6.59 16.68
CA SER A 355 6.24 -6.15 18.05
C SER A 355 5.93 -4.67 18.09
N ARG A 356 4.86 -4.28 18.80
CA ARG A 356 4.38 -2.90 18.92
C ARG A 356 4.41 -2.42 20.36
N THR A 357 4.51 -1.13 20.51
CA THR A 357 4.28 -0.41 21.77
C THR A 357 3.21 0.67 21.58
N SER A 358 2.87 1.40 22.63
CA SER A 358 1.99 2.57 22.53
C SER A 358 2.53 3.69 21.63
N ARG A 359 3.83 3.65 21.25
CA ARG A 359 4.50 4.63 20.39
C ARG A 359 4.59 4.19 18.92
N GLY A 360 4.18 2.97 18.57
CA GLY A 360 4.26 2.43 17.22
C GLY A 360 4.97 1.07 17.13
N ILE A 361 5.49 0.72 15.97
CA ILE A 361 6.26 -0.51 15.76
C ILE A 361 7.63 -0.36 16.44
N GLU A 362 7.97 -1.30 17.32
CA GLU A 362 9.24 -1.33 18.04
C GLU A 362 10.27 -2.19 17.32
N ARG A 363 9.86 -3.40 16.90
CA ARG A 363 10.78 -4.39 16.33
C ARG A 363 10.09 -5.21 15.24
N VAL A 364 10.85 -5.56 14.21
CA VAL A 364 10.48 -6.49 13.16
C VAL A 364 11.51 -7.61 13.10
N VAL A 365 11.07 -8.85 13.28
CA VAL A 365 11.89 -10.05 13.11
C VAL A 365 11.36 -10.82 11.92
N ALA A 366 12.16 -11.01 10.88
CA ALA A 366 11.77 -11.73 9.68
C ALA A 366 12.71 -12.92 9.42
N ASN A 367 12.14 -14.11 9.30
CA ASN A 367 12.84 -15.34 8.97
C ASN A 367 12.27 -15.87 7.65
N LEU A 368 12.85 -15.45 6.55
CA LEU A 368 12.39 -15.78 5.21
C LEU A 368 13.25 -16.89 4.60
N LYS A 369 12.63 -17.96 4.16
CA LYS A 369 13.31 -19.02 3.39
C LYS A 369 13.67 -18.55 2.00
N ARG A 370 12.84 -17.67 1.43
CA ARG A 370 12.99 -17.11 0.10
C ARG A 370 12.31 -15.74 0.02
N LEU A 371 12.97 -14.83 -0.69
CA LEU A 371 12.41 -13.54 -1.08
C LEU A 371 12.91 -13.20 -2.49
N HIS A 372 11.98 -13.12 -3.44
CA HIS A 372 12.21 -12.70 -4.80
C HIS A 372 11.51 -11.37 -5.04
N LEU A 373 12.28 -10.32 -5.26
CA LEU A 373 11.81 -8.96 -5.50
C LEU A 373 11.90 -8.67 -7.00
N SER A 374 10.77 -8.35 -7.63
CA SER A 374 10.74 -7.84 -9.00
C SER A 374 10.61 -6.32 -8.98
N SER A 375 11.29 -5.62 -9.88
CA SER A 375 11.09 -4.18 -10.02
C SER A 375 9.69 -3.90 -10.51
N ALA A 376 9.00 -2.95 -9.90
CA ALA A 376 7.72 -2.47 -10.42
C ALA A 376 7.95 -1.81 -11.79
N PRO A 377 7.07 -2.03 -12.79
CA PRO A 377 7.09 -1.21 -14.01
C PRO A 377 6.99 0.25 -13.59
N GLU A 378 7.66 1.16 -14.31
CA GLU A 378 7.73 2.60 -14.03
C GLU A 378 6.32 3.16 -13.70
N MET A 379 5.90 3.05 -12.48
CA MET A 379 4.88 3.92 -11.93
C MET A 379 5.54 5.26 -11.71
N GLN A 380 4.94 6.31 -12.31
CA GLN A 380 5.33 7.70 -12.13
C GLN A 380 5.78 7.95 -10.69
N GLU A 381 6.87 8.69 -10.55
CA GLU A 381 7.46 9.13 -9.27
C GLU A 381 6.43 9.88 -8.40
N GLU A 382 5.43 9.21 -7.87
CA GLU A 382 4.75 9.65 -6.66
C GLU A 382 5.45 8.96 -5.50
N THR A 383 6.48 9.63 -5.08
CA THR A 383 7.26 9.40 -3.88
C THR A 383 6.40 9.58 -2.63
N ASP A 384 5.54 8.65 -2.33
CA ASP A 384 5.15 8.40 -0.95
C ASP A 384 6.15 7.42 -0.33
N VAL A 385 7.40 7.88 -0.25
CA VAL A 385 8.38 7.34 0.68
C VAL A 385 7.75 7.42 2.06
N LEU A 386 7.71 6.29 2.75
CA LEU A 386 7.39 6.23 4.18
C LEU A 386 8.01 7.43 4.89
N THR A 387 7.20 8.39 5.30
CA THR A 387 7.62 9.61 6.01
C THR A 387 7.98 9.30 7.48
N ILE A 388 8.47 8.08 7.73
CA ILE A 388 8.96 7.66 9.04
C ILE A 388 10.36 8.24 9.21
N GLY A 389 10.56 9.05 10.24
CA GLY A 389 11.88 9.56 10.57
C GLY A 389 12.80 8.46 11.11
N PRO A 390 14.13 8.66 11.04
CA PRO A 390 15.08 7.64 11.48
C PRO A 390 14.92 7.23 12.95
N ALA A 391 14.52 8.14 13.84
CA ALA A 391 14.28 7.85 15.25
C ALA A 391 13.03 7.01 15.53
N ASP A 392 12.05 7.02 14.61
CA ASP A 392 10.78 6.28 14.72
C ASP A 392 10.83 4.94 13.99
N PHE A 393 11.90 4.69 13.23
CA PHE A 393 12.06 3.45 12.47
C PHE A 393 12.29 2.26 13.42
N PRO A 394 11.66 1.09 13.18
CA PRO A 394 11.77 -0.07 14.06
C PRO A 394 13.16 -0.72 14.02
N GLU A 395 13.50 -1.48 15.07
CA GLU A 395 14.62 -2.41 15.02
C GLU A 395 14.31 -3.52 14.01
N LEU A 396 15.29 -3.89 13.18
CA LEU A 396 15.18 -4.94 12.18
C LEU A 396 16.12 -6.10 12.49
N HIS A 397 15.58 -7.31 12.51
CA HIS A 397 16.31 -8.57 12.54
C HIS A 397 15.80 -9.43 11.39
N ILE A 398 16.47 -9.40 10.26
CA ILE A 398 16.00 -10.04 9.02
C ILE A 398 17.01 -11.08 8.57
N SER A 399 16.53 -12.32 8.39
CA SER A 399 17.29 -13.43 7.82
C SER A 399 16.56 -13.96 6.59
N ILE A 400 17.27 -14.08 5.47
CA ILE A 400 16.73 -14.55 4.19
C ILE A 400 17.65 -15.63 3.65
N GLY A 401 17.15 -16.85 3.45
CA GLY A 401 17.95 -17.98 2.93
C GLY A 401 18.14 -17.97 1.41
N LYS A 402 17.28 -17.29 0.65
CA LYS A 402 17.42 -17.13 -0.80
C LYS A 402 16.85 -15.78 -1.23
N LEU A 403 17.70 -14.77 -1.28
CA LEU A 403 17.36 -13.45 -1.80
C LEU A 403 17.64 -13.39 -3.30
N SER A 404 16.68 -12.87 -4.08
CA SER A 404 16.90 -12.48 -5.47
C SER A 404 16.17 -11.17 -5.78
N ILE A 405 16.76 -10.35 -6.63
CA ILE A 405 16.20 -9.09 -7.13
C ILE A 405 16.21 -9.17 -8.64
N ASN A 406 15.04 -9.16 -9.27
CA ASN A 406 14.84 -9.51 -10.66
C ASN A 406 15.49 -10.88 -10.93
N ASP A 407 16.38 -10.97 -11.92
CA ASP A 407 17.09 -12.22 -12.27
C ASP A 407 18.38 -12.43 -11.45
N ILE A 408 18.77 -11.47 -10.61
CA ILE A 408 20.01 -11.51 -9.82
C ILE A 408 19.82 -12.33 -8.56
N LYS A 409 20.50 -13.47 -8.45
CA LYS A 409 20.47 -14.35 -7.26
C LYS A 409 21.54 -13.90 -6.25
N LEU A 410 21.13 -13.16 -5.25
CA LEU A 410 22.04 -12.62 -4.22
C LEU A 410 22.37 -13.61 -3.09
N GLY A 411 21.65 -14.73 -2.99
CA GLY A 411 21.93 -15.78 -2.00
C GLY A 411 21.36 -15.51 -0.61
N ASP A 412 22.14 -15.84 0.42
CA ASP A 412 21.74 -15.62 1.80
C ASP A 412 21.90 -14.14 2.17
N ALA A 413 20.94 -13.58 2.93
CA ALA A 413 21.05 -12.22 3.43
C ALA A 413 20.70 -12.14 4.92
N LEU A 414 21.42 -11.31 5.65
CA LEU A 414 21.22 -11.02 7.07
C LEU A 414 21.29 -9.51 7.27
N LEU A 415 20.30 -8.96 8.00
CA LEU A 415 20.29 -7.56 8.41
C LEU A 415 19.94 -7.47 9.90
N ASP A 416 20.83 -6.88 10.68
CA ASP A 416 20.61 -6.54 12.08
C ASP A 416 20.75 -5.04 12.29
N SER A 417 19.75 -4.41 12.86
CA SER A 417 19.78 -2.99 13.24
C SER A 417 19.28 -2.78 14.65
N VAL A 418 19.70 -1.67 15.25
CA VAL A 418 19.23 -1.23 16.55
C VAL A 418 18.82 0.23 16.48
N ARG A 419 17.78 0.58 17.24
CA ARG A 419 17.33 1.96 17.37
C ARG A 419 18.28 2.74 18.26
N THR A 420 18.57 3.99 17.90
CA THR A 420 19.32 4.96 18.70
C THR A 420 18.43 6.16 19.04
N THR A 421 18.92 7.07 19.85
CA THR A 421 18.16 8.28 20.25
C THR A 421 17.85 9.23 19.10
N ASP A 422 18.65 9.19 18.03
CA ASP A 422 18.61 10.10 16.88
C ASP A 422 18.46 9.37 15.54
N GLY A 423 18.23 8.04 15.60
CA GLY A 423 18.06 7.26 14.39
C GLY A 423 18.21 5.76 14.54
N MET A 424 18.82 5.14 13.55
CA MET A 424 19.06 3.70 13.48
C MET A 424 20.54 3.43 13.19
N GLU A 425 21.08 2.40 13.81
CA GLU A 425 22.41 1.85 13.53
C GLU A 425 22.26 0.45 12.96
N ILE A 426 22.85 0.23 11.79
CA ILE A 426 22.96 -1.09 11.16
C ILE A 426 24.24 -1.74 11.69
N LYS A 427 24.06 -2.73 12.57
CA LYS A 427 25.15 -3.48 13.17
C LYS A 427 25.79 -4.44 12.20
N GLN A 428 24.96 -5.01 11.33
CA GLN A 428 25.40 -5.98 10.36
C GLN A 428 24.42 -6.04 9.19
N LEU A 429 24.95 -5.95 7.98
CA LEU A 429 24.30 -6.35 6.74
C LEU A 429 25.28 -7.30 6.04
N VAL A 430 24.83 -8.51 5.76
CA VAL A 430 25.59 -9.51 5.01
C VAL A 430 24.77 -10.01 3.85
N VAL A 431 25.40 -10.07 2.67
CA VAL A 431 24.83 -10.75 1.50
C VAL A 431 25.89 -11.72 1.01
N ALA A 432 25.56 -13.01 0.95
CA ALA A 432 26.50 -14.05 0.60
C ALA A 432 25.91 -15.00 -0.43
N SER A 433 26.62 -15.13 -1.56
CA SER A 433 26.30 -16.08 -2.65
C SER A 433 27.60 -16.65 -3.24
N LYS A 434 27.45 -17.45 -4.29
CA LYS A 434 28.60 -17.89 -5.10
C LYS A 434 29.20 -16.78 -5.95
N MET A 435 28.49 -15.66 -6.10
CA MET A 435 28.90 -14.56 -6.98
C MET A 435 29.46 -13.38 -6.19
N LEU A 436 29.05 -13.22 -4.92
CA LEU A 436 29.36 -12.04 -4.12
C LEU A 436 29.30 -12.37 -2.64
N GLU A 437 30.31 -11.95 -1.89
CA GLU A 437 30.25 -11.80 -0.45
C GLU A 437 30.42 -10.30 -0.10
N LEU A 438 29.35 -9.71 0.49
CA LEU A 438 29.31 -8.33 0.88
C LEU A 438 28.99 -8.25 2.37
N ARG A 439 29.72 -7.41 3.10
CA ARG A 439 29.47 -7.05 4.49
C ARG A 439 29.35 -5.54 4.60
N ALA A 440 28.38 -5.08 5.38
CA ALA A 440 28.26 -3.65 5.62
C ALA A 440 27.82 -3.37 7.06
N THR A 441 28.22 -2.22 7.54
CA THR A 441 27.73 -1.55 8.73
C THR A 441 27.35 -0.12 8.35
N GLY A 442 26.50 0.53 9.16
CA GLY A 442 26.09 1.88 8.79
C GLY A 442 25.18 2.51 9.82
N ASN A 443 24.71 3.70 9.51
CA ASN A 443 23.72 4.39 10.33
C ASN A 443 22.84 5.28 9.45
N TRP A 444 21.64 5.54 9.96
CA TRP A 444 20.70 6.52 9.43
C TRP A 444 20.25 7.40 10.59
N ARG A 445 20.61 8.70 10.56
CA ARG A 445 20.43 9.62 11.67
C ARG A 445 19.91 10.97 11.20
N GLY A 446 19.28 11.71 12.13
CA GLY A 446 18.83 13.07 11.92
C GLY A 446 17.33 13.22 12.09
N LYS A 447 16.84 14.40 11.74
CA LYS A 447 15.40 14.70 11.71
C LYS A 447 14.87 14.51 10.31
N SER A 448 13.62 14.09 10.18
CA SER A 448 12.95 13.95 8.87
C SER A 448 13.18 15.18 7.99
N GLY A 449 13.66 14.98 6.76
CA GLY A 449 14.04 16.03 5.79
C GLY A 449 15.47 16.58 5.95
N PHE A 450 16.17 16.28 7.06
CA PHE A 450 17.57 16.64 7.33
C PHE A 450 18.37 15.42 7.80
N ASP A 451 17.87 14.24 7.51
CA ASP A 451 18.48 12.97 7.86
C ASP A 451 19.52 12.57 6.82
N ARG A 452 20.42 11.70 7.28
CA ARG A 452 21.57 11.25 6.49
C ARG A 452 21.87 9.80 6.77
N SER A 453 22.22 9.08 5.72
CA SER A 453 22.71 7.70 5.76
C SER A 453 24.21 7.67 5.52
N TRP A 454 24.92 6.79 6.24
CA TRP A 454 26.34 6.52 6.06
C TRP A 454 26.61 5.04 6.19
N PHE A 455 27.41 4.49 5.27
CA PHE A 455 27.71 3.06 5.19
C PHE A 455 29.20 2.81 4.99
N ASP A 456 29.70 1.79 5.69
CA ASP A 456 30.96 1.12 5.44
C ASP A 456 30.65 -0.25 4.84
N ILE A 457 31.05 -0.47 3.60
CA ILE A 457 30.75 -1.67 2.81
C ILE A 457 32.07 -2.31 2.41
N GLU A 458 32.19 -3.61 2.61
CA GLU A 458 33.31 -4.42 2.18
C GLU A 458 32.79 -5.53 1.24
N VAL A 459 33.43 -5.65 0.07
CA VAL A 459 33.25 -6.73 -0.87
C VAL A 459 34.50 -7.59 -0.87
N THR A 460 34.39 -8.86 -0.47
CA THR A 460 35.55 -9.73 -0.25
C THR A 460 35.70 -10.82 -1.32
N ASP A 461 34.62 -11.29 -1.89
CA ASP A 461 34.61 -12.35 -2.93
C ASP A 461 33.52 -12.04 -3.96
N GLY A 462 33.90 -11.30 -5.00
CA GLY A 462 33.03 -10.92 -6.10
C GLY A 462 33.49 -11.57 -7.39
N ARG A 463 32.60 -12.27 -8.10
CA ARG A 463 32.83 -12.78 -9.44
C ARG A 463 32.33 -11.77 -10.47
N LEU A 464 33.26 -11.05 -11.10
CA LEU A 464 32.93 -9.91 -11.95
C LEU A 464 32.08 -10.32 -13.17
N GLU A 465 32.37 -11.47 -13.80
CA GLU A 465 31.57 -12.00 -14.90
C GLU A 465 30.11 -12.20 -14.53
N HIS A 466 29.82 -12.80 -13.36
CA HIS A 466 28.47 -13.06 -12.91
C HIS A 466 27.75 -11.78 -12.45
N LEU A 467 28.48 -10.82 -11.86
CA LEU A 467 27.92 -9.53 -11.50
C LEU A 467 27.52 -8.74 -12.75
N LEU A 468 28.35 -8.75 -13.78
CA LEU A 468 28.08 -8.08 -15.05
C LEU A 468 26.94 -8.75 -15.82
N GLU A 469 26.91 -10.09 -15.85
CA GLU A 469 25.80 -10.88 -16.41
C GLU A 469 24.47 -10.50 -15.76
N ALA A 470 24.46 -10.40 -14.42
CA ALA A 470 23.28 -10.01 -13.65
C ALA A 470 22.76 -8.60 -13.98
N PHE A 471 23.62 -7.73 -14.50
CA PHE A 471 23.26 -6.37 -14.94
C PHE A 471 23.15 -6.21 -16.47
N ASP A 472 22.98 -7.30 -17.23
CA ASP A 472 22.91 -7.33 -18.71
C ASP A 472 24.21 -6.91 -19.44
N TYR A 473 25.38 -7.13 -18.81
CA TYR A 473 26.67 -6.78 -19.36
C TYR A 473 27.61 -7.99 -19.59
N ALA A 474 27.06 -9.18 -19.69
CA ALA A 474 27.78 -10.46 -19.77
C ALA A 474 28.85 -10.53 -20.88
N GLU A 475 28.71 -9.77 -21.97
CA GLU A 475 29.60 -9.84 -23.10
C GLU A 475 30.87 -8.99 -22.94
N GLN A 476 31.14 -8.38 -21.78
CA GLN A 476 32.18 -7.36 -21.65
C GLN A 476 33.43 -7.83 -20.92
N VAL A 477 33.30 -8.74 -19.98
CA VAL A 477 34.39 -9.28 -19.19
C VAL A 477 34.23 -10.79 -19.04
N ASP A 478 35.28 -11.54 -19.37
CA ASP A 478 35.41 -12.95 -19.06
C ASP A 478 36.32 -13.08 -17.83
N ARG A 479 35.80 -13.62 -16.74
CA ARG A 479 36.47 -13.77 -15.46
C ARG A 479 36.85 -12.43 -14.77
N GLY A 480 37.19 -12.50 -13.50
CA GLY A 480 37.67 -11.41 -12.68
C GLY A 480 37.21 -11.55 -11.21
N GLU A 481 38.18 -11.50 -10.31
CA GLU A 481 37.93 -11.50 -8.87
C GLU A 481 37.84 -10.06 -8.36
N LEU A 482 36.62 -9.64 -7.96
CA LEU A 482 36.35 -8.30 -7.44
C LEU A 482 36.44 -8.28 -5.91
N SER A 483 37.21 -7.34 -5.39
CA SER A 483 37.23 -6.95 -3.99
C SER A 483 37.28 -5.42 -3.87
N GLY A 484 36.81 -4.89 -2.73
CA GLY A 484 36.85 -3.45 -2.53
C GLY A 484 36.17 -3.00 -1.26
N THR A 485 36.31 -1.73 -0.96
CA THR A 485 35.65 -1.08 0.18
C THR A 485 35.01 0.22 -0.25
N ILE A 486 33.81 0.48 0.30
CA ILE A 486 33.07 1.72 0.06
C ILE A 486 32.75 2.32 1.42
N ASN A 487 33.21 3.54 1.67
CA ASN A 487 32.82 4.34 2.80
C ASN A 487 32.08 5.57 2.25
N ALA A 488 30.76 5.56 2.29
CA ALA A 488 29.96 6.56 1.59
C ALA A 488 28.68 6.92 2.34
N GLY A 489 28.25 8.17 2.16
CA GLY A 489 27.02 8.69 2.74
C GLY A 489 26.27 9.59 1.77
N TRP A 490 24.97 9.72 2.03
CA TRP A 490 24.05 10.56 1.28
C TRP A 490 22.96 11.15 2.17
N GLN A 491 22.32 12.20 1.71
CA GLN A 491 21.18 12.79 2.37
C GLN A 491 19.93 11.92 2.17
N GLY A 492 19.18 11.66 3.26
CA GLY A 492 17.97 10.85 3.27
C GLY A 492 18.17 9.43 3.80
N ALA A 493 17.12 8.63 3.68
CA ALA A 493 17.05 7.26 4.15
C ALA A 493 18.02 6.31 3.38
N PRO A 494 18.33 5.11 3.92
CA PRO A 494 19.19 4.14 3.25
C PRO A 494 18.77 3.81 1.80
N TRP A 495 17.48 3.74 1.52
CA TRP A 495 16.91 3.47 0.19
C TRP A 495 16.83 4.70 -0.73
N ALA A 496 17.14 5.90 -0.22
CA ALA A 496 17.16 7.13 -1.01
C ALA A 496 18.52 7.41 -1.66
N PHE A 497 19.32 6.37 -1.83
CA PHE A 497 20.62 6.47 -2.53
C PHE A 497 20.46 7.05 -3.93
N LYS A 498 21.25 8.08 -4.21
CA LYS A 498 21.42 8.68 -5.55
C LYS A 498 22.89 9.05 -5.74
N PRO A 499 23.53 8.67 -6.87
CA PRO A 499 24.91 9.02 -7.14
C PRO A 499 25.19 10.52 -7.04
N GLU A 500 24.23 11.37 -7.44
CA GLU A 500 24.35 12.83 -7.44
C GLU A 500 24.49 13.44 -6.04
N ARG A 501 24.08 12.71 -5.02
CA ARG A 501 24.09 13.18 -3.61
C ARG A 501 25.02 12.39 -2.72
N THR A 502 25.84 11.52 -3.32
CA THR A 502 26.74 10.64 -2.60
C THR A 502 28.10 11.27 -2.43
N GLU A 503 28.65 11.21 -1.22
CA GLU A 503 30.00 11.60 -0.88
C GLU A 503 30.71 10.47 -0.17
N GLY A 504 32.04 10.35 -0.33
CA GLY A 504 32.77 9.30 0.35
C GLY A 504 34.02 8.84 -0.38
N LYS A 505 34.39 7.58 -0.12
CA LYS A 505 35.58 6.94 -0.71
C LYS A 505 35.23 5.54 -1.19
N LEU A 506 35.81 5.16 -2.30
CA LEU A 506 35.73 3.81 -2.88
C LEU A 506 37.15 3.33 -3.18
N TYR A 507 37.48 2.15 -2.70
CA TYR A 507 38.64 1.40 -3.14
C TYR A 507 38.18 0.20 -3.96
N LEU A 508 38.76 0.00 -5.14
CA LEU A 508 38.44 -1.08 -6.08
C LEU A 508 39.69 -1.89 -6.37
N ASN A 509 39.60 -3.22 -6.33
CA ASN A 509 40.62 -4.14 -6.75
C ASN A 509 40.00 -5.32 -7.49
N ILE A 510 40.37 -5.50 -8.77
CA ILE A 510 39.92 -6.60 -9.62
C ILE A 510 41.18 -7.35 -10.10
N LYS A 511 41.16 -8.67 -9.99
CA LYS A 511 42.27 -9.52 -10.38
C LYS A 511 41.86 -10.51 -11.49
N ASP A 512 42.84 -10.92 -12.29
CA ASP A 512 42.77 -12.05 -13.21
C ASP A 512 41.56 -12.04 -14.18
N GLY A 513 41.39 -10.92 -14.93
CA GLY A 513 40.29 -10.72 -15.85
C GLY A 513 40.69 -10.51 -17.30
N GLN A 514 39.69 -10.60 -18.18
CA GLN A 514 39.83 -10.35 -19.60
C GLN A 514 38.69 -9.48 -20.09
N LEU A 515 39.03 -8.33 -20.69
CA LEU A 515 38.07 -7.48 -21.38
C LEU A 515 37.85 -8.01 -22.78
N GLU A 516 36.65 -8.47 -23.12
CA GLU A 516 36.32 -8.92 -24.46
C GLU A 516 36.14 -7.75 -25.44
N THR A 517 36.15 -8.05 -26.73
CA THR A 517 35.97 -7.02 -27.78
C THR A 517 34.48 -6.60 -27.80
N VAL A 518 34.18 -5.45 -27.28
CA VAL A 518 32.81 -5.00 -27.01
C VAL A 518 32.14 -4.34 -28.21
N ARG A 519 30.85 -4.63 -28.43
CA ARG A 519 29.98 -3.98 -29.42
C ARG A 519 29.65 -2.54 -29.01
N PRO A 520 29.48 -1.60 -29.97
CA PRO A 520 29.10 -0.22 -29.65
C PRO A 520 27.72 -0.18 -28.95
N GLY A 521 27.65 0.42 -27.77
CA GLY A 521 26.43 0.61 -27.03
C GLY A 521 26.39 0.10 -25.57
N ALA A 522 27.36 -0.77 -25.19
CA ALA A 522 27.39 -1.40 -23.88
C ALA A 522 28.13 -0.60 -22.78
N GLY A 523 28.49 0.65 -23.03
CA GLY A 523 29.36 1.47 -22.16
C GLY A 523 28.79 1.93 -20.81
N ARG A 524 27.59 1.47 -20.38
CA ARG A 524 26.91 2.04 -19.21
C ARG A 524 27.51 1.64 -17.85
N VAL A 525 28.14 0.49 -17.71
CA VAL A 525 28.68 0.02 -16.41
C VAL A 525 30.13 0.36 -16.19
N PHE A 526 30.92 0.41 -17.26
CA PHE A 526 32.33 0.81 -17.15
C PHE A 526 32.52 2.33 -17.10
N GLY A 527 31.53 3.09 -16.69
CA GLY A 527 31.70 4.50 -16.42
C GLY A 527 32.84 4.82 -15.45
N LEU A 528 33.20 3.90 -14.57
CA LEU A 528 34.38 4.02 -13.71
C LEU A 528 35.71 3.76 -14.43
N ILE A 529 35.68 2.98 -15.52
CA ILE A 529 36.89 2.58 -16.29
C ILE A 529 36.65 2.81 -17.78
N SER A 530 37.14 3.91 -18.32
CA SER A 530 36.95 4.30 -19.73
C SER A 530 37.83 3.46 -20.70
N LEU A 531 37.76 2.13 -20.59
CA LEU A 531 38.58 1.22 -21.42
C LEU A 531 37.94 0.85 -22.75
N HIS A 532 36.64 1.10 -22.88
CA HIS A 532 35.84 0.58 -23.99
C HIS A 532 36.29 0.96 -25.40
N SER A 533 36.94 2.09 -25.57
CA SER A 533 37.32 2.62 -26.87
C SER A 533 38.83 2.80 -27.06
N LEU A 534 39.60 2.56 -25.98
CA LEU A 534 41.07 2.52 -26.09
C LEU A 534 41.57 1.47 -27.11
N PRO A 535 41.06 0.21 -27.16
CA PRO A 535 41.53 -0.80 -28.09
C PRO A 535 41.40 -0.39 -29.56
N ARG A 536 40.34 0.23 -29.96
CA ARG A 536 39.99 0.47 -31.37
C ARG A 536 40.84 1.58 -32.04
N ARG A 537 41.40 2.53 -31.28
CA ARG A 537 42.25 3.60 -31.78
C ARG A 537 43.74 3.39 -31.47
N LEU A 538 44.04 2.56 -30.43
CA LEU A 538 45.39 2.01 -30.22
C LEU A 538 45.75 0.93 -31.22
N SER A 539 44.75 0.30 -31.87
CA SER A 539 44.92 -0.82 -32.80
C SER A 539 45.69 -0.49 -34.08
N LEU A 540 45.97 0.78 -34.38
CA LEU A 540 46.84 1.12 -35.53
C LEU A 540 48.29 0.66 -35.35
N ASP A 541 48.75 0.40 -34.10
CA ASP A 541 50.11 -0.07 -33.83
C ASP A 541 50.16 -1.47 -33.12
N PHE A 542 49.01 -2.06 -32.73
CA PHE A 542 48.95 -3.29 -31.93
C PHE A 542 47.81 -4.25 -32.35
N ASP A 543 47.48 -4.29 -33.62
CA ASP A 543 46.34 -5.06 -34.19
C ASP A 543 46.32 -6.55 -33.81
N ASP A 544 47.49 -7.15 -33.56
CA ASP A 544 47.62 -8.58 -33.22
C ASP A 544 47.36 -8.91 -31.74
N LEU A 545 47.47 -7.93 -30.83
CA LEU A 545 47.27 -8.11 -29.39
C LEU A 545 45.80 -8.01 -28.98
N TYR A 546 44.95 -7.32 -29.75
CA TYR A 546 43.56 -7.04 -29.41
C TYR A 546 42.51 -7.95 -30.07
N LYS A 547 42.92 -8.80 -31.02
CA LYS A 547 41.97 -9.72 -31.71
C LYS A 547 41.36 -10.77 -30.82
N LYS A 548 41.90 -10.98 -29.58
CA LYS A 548 41.43 -11.96 -28.59
C LYS A 548 40.96 -11.34 -27.26
N GLY A 549 40.74 -10.01 -27.20
CA GLY A 549 40.45 -9.30 -25.96
C GLY A 549 41.70 -8.81 -25.22
N PHE A 550 41.53 -7.92 -24.23
CA PHE A 550 42.59 -7.37 -23.38
C PHE A 550 42.60 -8.07 -22.02
N SER A 551 43.59 -8.94 -21.78
CA SER A 551 43.77 -9.58 -20.48
C SER A 551 44.48 -8.63 -19.53
N PHE A 552 44.06 -8.60 -18.27
CA PHE A 552 44.69 -7.86 -17.18
C PHE A 552 44.91 -8.77 -15.97
N ASP A 553 46.01 -8.54 -15.29
CA ASP A 553 46.36 -9.23 -14.06
C ASP A 553 45.74 -8.51 -12.86
N ARG A 554 45.64 -7.16 -12.94
CA ARG A 554 45.07 -6.33 -11.88
C ARG A 554 44.52 -5.01 -12.40
N ILE A 555 43.36 -4.59 -11.82
CA ILE A 555 42.84 -3.22 -11.86
C ILE A 555 42.68 -2.77 -10.42
N GLU A 556 43.35 -1.68 -10.01
CA GLU A 556 43.35 -1.18 -8.65
C GLU A 556 43.31 0.34 -8.65
N GLY A 557 42.52 0.93 -7.71
CA GLY A 557 42.46 2.38 -7.56
C GLY A 557 41.59 2.84 -6.45
N ASN A 558 41.86 4.06 -5.99
CA ASN A 558 41.08 4.79 -5.01
C ASN A 558 40.28 5.89 -5.70
N PHE A 559 39.04 6.09 -5.21
CA PHE A 559 38.16 7.13 -5.72
C PHE A 559 37.61 7.95 -4.56
N VAL A 560 37.52 9.25 -4.77
CA VAL A 560 36.78 10.18 -3.91
C VAL A 560 35.45 10.49 -4.60
N LEU A 561 34.34 10.21 -3.91
CA LEU A 561 32.98 10.50 -4.38
C LEU A 561 32.57 11.86 -3.83
N ASP A 562 32.18 12.77 -4.68
CA ASP A 562 31.72 14.10 -4.29
C ASP A 562 30.83 14.72 -5.38
N GLY A 563 29.64 15.21 -5.00
CA GLY A 563 28.73 15.96 -5.87
C GLY A 563 28.40 15.27 -7.19
N GLY A 564 28.18 13.95 -7.17
CA GLY A 564 27.86 13.17 -8.38
C GLY A 564 29.06 12.83 -9.24
N ASN A 565 30.28 13.00 -8.73
CA ASN A 565 31.53 12.69 -9.44
C ASN A 565 32.36 11.69 -8.62
N ALA A 566 33.17 10.88 -9.34
CA ALA A 566 34.21 10.04 -8.78
C ALA A 566 35.57 10.54 -9.32
N TYR A 567 36.44 10.93 -8.40
CA TYR A 567 37.80 11.41 -8.71
C TYR A 567 38.82 10.37 -8.33
N THR A 568 39.79 10.10 -9.22
CA THR A 568 40.93 9.22 -8.98
C THR A 568 42.20 9.86 -9.48
N ASP A 569 43.33 9.56 -8.84
CA ASP A 569 44.68 9.93 -9.27
C ASP A 569 45.61 8.72 -9.37
N ASP A 570 45.12 7.53 -8.99
CA ASP A 570 45.91 6.30 -8.85
C ASP A 570 45.27 5.05 -9.47
N LEU A 571 44.22 5.20 -10.28
CA LEU A 571 43.64 4.02 -10.96
C LEU A 571 44.63 3.42 -11.95
N GLN A 572 45.01 2.16 -11.71
CA GLN A 572 46.00 1.44 -12.47
C GLN A 572 45.42 0.15 -13.02
N ILE A 573 45.79 -0.16 -14.25
CA ILE A 573 45.50 -1.43 -14.89
C ILE A 573 46.83 -2.05 -15.29
N GLU A 574 47.11 -3.21 -14.73
CA GLU A 574 48.29 -4.01 -15.06
C GLU A 574 47.87 -5.22 -15.88
N GLY A 575 48.56 -5.46 -16.96
CA GLY A 575 48.39 -6.63 -17.80
C GLY A 575 49.63 -7.02 -18.58
N PRO A 576 49.68 -8.21 -19.20
CA PRO A 576 50.82 -8.71 -19.93
C PRO A 576 51.28 -7.79 -21.08
N ALA A 577 50.33 -7.07 -21.68
CA ALA A 577 50.63 -6.23 -22.86
C ALA A 577 51.04 -4.80 -22.49
N ALA A 578 50.50 -4.25 -21.44
CA ALA A 578 50.74 -2.86 -21.03
C ALA A 578 50.30 -2.60 -19.58
N ARG A 579 50.86 -1.57 -19.00
CA ARG A 579 50.33 -0.89 -17.80
C ARG A 579 49.62 0.39 -18.26
N ILE A 580 48.44 0.65 -17.67
CA ILE A 580 47.64 1.83 -17.97
C ILE A 580 47.34 2.54 -16.65
N ASP A 581 47.79 3.80 -16.54
CA ASP A 581 47.51 4.68 -15.40
C ASP A 581 46.43 5.69 -15.79
N ILE A 582 45.40 5.85 -14.95
CA ILE A 582 44.25 6.72 -15.20
C ILE A 582 44.11 7.67 -14.06
N ALA A 583 44.02 8.98 -14.34
CA ALA A 583 43.77 10.01 -13.37
C ALA A 583 42.70 10.99 -13.88
N GLY A 584 41.82 11.48 -13.02
CA GLY A 584 40.81 12.45 -13.42
C GLY A 584 39.46 12.19 -12.82
N ARG A 585 38.43 12.71 -13.48
CA ARG A 585 37.04 12.71 -13.04
C ARG A 585 36.18 11.78 -13.91
N ILE A 586 35.25 11.12 -13.25
CA ILE A 586 34.13 10.39 -13.83
C ILE A 586 32.84 10.99 -13.31
N GLY A 587 32.02 11.58 -14.18
CA GLY A 587 30.71 12.10 -13.85
C GLY A 587 29.70 10.95 -13.71
N LEU A 588 29.27 10.63 -12.49
CA LEU A 588 28.28 9.58 -12.22
C LEU A 588 26.86 10.09 -12.51
N ALA A 589 26.62 11.38 -12.25
CA ALA A 589 25.37 12.06 -12.51
C ALA A 589 25.22 12.40 -14.00
N ASP A 590 26.22 13.09 -14.57
CA ASP A 590 26.20 13.58 -15.95
C ASP A 590 26.59 12.51 -16.98
N ARG A 591 27.10 11.37 -16.50
CA ARG A 591 27.56 10.23 -17.32
C ARG A 591 28.59 10.66 -18.35
N ASP A 592 29.64 11.33 -17.88
CA ASP A 592 30.72 11.87 -18.72
C ASP A 592 32.10 11.56 -18.13
N TYR A 593 33.14 11.89 -18.88
CA TYR A 593 34.56 11.70 -18.52
C TYR A 593 35.36 12.99 -18.64
N ASP A 594 36.33 13.14 -17.74
CA ASP A 594 37.43 14.09 -17.87
C ASP A 594 38.68 13.43 -17.25
N GLN A 595 39.39 12.64 -18.04
CA GLN A 595 40.45 11.76 -17.60
C GLN A 595 41.72 11.95 -18.44
N LEU A 596 42.86 11.76 -17.76
CA LEU A 596 44.15 11.55 -18.38
C LEU A 596 44.51 10.07 -18.31
N VAL A 597 44.70 9.44 -19.47
CA VAL A 597 45.08 8.05 -19.58
C VAL A 597 46.51 7.96 -20.11
N THR A 598 47.38 7.28 -19.36
CA THR A 598 48.77 7.05 -19.70
C THR A 598 48.99 5.55 -19.95
N VAL A 599 49.41 5.18 -21.14
CA VAL A 599 49.67 3.79 -21.54
C VAL A 599 51.17 3.55 -21.66
N LEU A 600 51.65 2.56 -20.91
CA LEU A 600 53.02 2.10 -20.88
C LEU A 600 53.07 0.67 -21.44
N PRO A 601 53.46 0.45 -22.69
CA PRO A 601 53.58 -0.89 -23.29
C PRO A 601 54.74 -1.68 -22.65
N ASN A 602 54.51 -2.97 -22.37
CA ASN A 602 55.54 -3.88 -21.87
C ASN A 602 56.40 -4.39 -23.05
N VAL A 603 57.41 -3.63 -23.43
CA VAL A 603 58.25 -3.91 -24.63
C VAL A 603 59.49 -4.80 -24.33
N SER A 604 59.75 -5.09 -23.05
CA SER A 604 61.07 -5.58 -22.65
C SER A 604 61.29 -7.10 -22.67
N SER A 605 60.25 -7.95 -22.74
CA SER A 605 60.42 -9.39 -22.50
C SER A 605 60.75 -10.24 -23.74
N SER A 606 60.61 -9.73 -24.97
CA SER A 606 60.84 -10.52 -26.20
C SER A 606 62.06 -10.18 -26.97
N LEU A 607 62.61 -8.98 -26.78
CA LEU A 607 63.80 -8.54 -27.53
C LEU A 607 65.08 -9.33 -27.19
N PRO A 608 65.47 -9.66 -25.95
CA PRO A 608 66.65 -10.45 -25.64
C PRO A 608 66.57 -11.87 -26.20
N LEU A 609 65.40 -12.51 -26.18
CA LEU A 609 65.17 -13.86 -26.65
C LEU A 609 65.27 -13.93 -28.18
N ALA A 610 64.72 -12.95 -28.88
CA ALA A 610 64.84 -12.84 -30.34
C ALA A 610 66.32 -12.61 -30.78
N GLY A 611 67.06 -11.81 -29.98
CA GLY A 611 68.49 -11.61 -30.18
C GLY A 611 69.32 -12.88 -29.97
N VAL A 612 69.01 -13.70 -28.99
CA VAL A 612 69.64 -14.98 -28.73
C VAL A 612 69.32 -15.99 -29.86
N ILE A 613 68.15 -16.02 -30.38
CA ILE A 613 67.72 -16.90 -31.48
C ILE A 613 68.35 -16.47 -32.80
N ALA A 614 68.46 -15.18 -33.06
CA ALA A 614 68.99 -14.65 -34.33
C ALA A 614 70.53 -14.46 -34.38
N GLY A 615 71.13 -14.12 -33.25
CA GLY A 615 72.57 -13.75 -33.18
C GLY A 615 73.42 -14.54 -32.19
N GLY A 616 72.87 -15.54 -31.52
CA GLY A 616 73.56 -16.35 -30.51
C GLY A 616 73.68 -15.68 -29.13
N PRO A 617 74.22 -16.40 -28.11
CA PRO A 617 74.25 -15.95 -26.70
C PRO A 617 75.02 -14.61 -26.47
N ALA A 618 76.02 -14.29 -27.31
CA ALA A 618 76.78 -13.05 -27.18
C ALA A 618 75.96 -11.79 -27.57
N VAL A 619 75.09 -11.93 -28.58
CA VAL A 619 74.25 -10.84 -29.04
C VAL A 619 73.08 -10.62 -28.04
N GLY A 620 72.57 -11.70 -27.52
CA GLY A 620 71.58 -11.63 -26.46
C GLY A 620 72.10 -10.95 -25.19
N ALA A 621 73.31 -11.23 -24.74
CA ALA A 621 73.97 -10.57 -23.61
C ALA A 621 74.26 -9.09 -23.89
N ALA A 622 74.64 -8.71 -25.11
CA ALA A 622 74.83 -7.33 -25.49
C ALA A 622 73.54 -6.52 -25.53
N LEU A 623 72.42 -7.16 -25.95
CA LEU A 623 71.10 -6.55 -25.91
C LEU A 623 70.60 -6.35 -24.48
N LEU A 624 70.84 -7.33 -23.57
CA LEU A 624 70.49 -7.19 -22.15
C LEU A 624 71.27 -6.08 -21.45
N LEU A 625 72.57 -5.90 -21.81
CA LEU A 625 73.37 -4.80 -21.29
C LEU A 625 72.96 -3.44 -21.90
N ALA A 626 72.52 -3.41 -23.13
CA ALA A 626 71.97 -2.21 -23.77
C ALA A 626 70.63 -1.84 -23.19
N GLU A 627 69.78 -2.82 -22.90
CA GLU A 627 68.48 -2.64 -22.22
C GLU A 627 68.69 -2.03 -20.83
N GLN A 628 69.65 -2.52 -20.06
CA GLN A 628 69.96 -2.01 -18.72
C GLN A 628 70.52 -0.57 -18.66
N LEU A 629 71.12 -0.13 -19.83
CA LEU A 629 71.70 1.21 -20.02
C LEU A 629 70.75 2.19 -20.71
N LEU A 630 69.65 1.69 -21.31
CA LEU A 630 68.71 2.46 -22.12
C LEU A 630 67.28 2.45 -21.57
N ASP A 631 67.04 1.75 -20.43
CA ASP A 631 65.72 1.56 -19.84
C ASP A 631 64.97 2.88 -19.66
N ASP A 632 65.63 3.91 -19.14
CA ASP A 632 65.02 5.21 -18.89
C ASP A 632 64.65 6.01 -20.16
N GLU A 633 65.36 5.82 -21.29
CA GLU A 633 65.12 6.55 -22.54
C GLU A 633 64.16 5.82 -23.48
N ILE A 634 64.18 4.48 -23.49
CA ILE A 634 63.27 3.67 -24.31
C ILE A 634 61.84 3.74 -23.73
N ASP A 635 61.69 3.73 -22.43
CA ASP A 635 60.39 3.87 -21.75
C ASP A 635 59.74 5.25 -22.01
N GLU A 636 60.52 6.33 -22.06
CA GLU A 636 59.99 7.67 -22.35
C GLU A 636 59.51 7.82 -23.80
N MET A 637 60.06 7.08 -24.76
CA MET A 637 59.63 7.08 -26.17
C MET A 637 58.41 6.20 -26.44
N ALA A 638 58.14 5.20 -25.61
CA ALA A 638 57.01 4.28 -25.76
C ALA A 638 55.75 4.75 -25.08
N VAL A 639 55.81 5.68 -24.12
CA VAL A 639 54.66 6.19 -23.34
C VAL A 639 53.68 6.93 -24.25
N ARG A 640 52.38 6.54 -24.19
CA ARG A 640 51.28 7.18 -24.92
C ARG A 640 50.33 7.82 -23.95
N ARG A 641 49.98 9.09 -24.15
CA ARG A 641 49.05 9.84 -23.27
C ARG A 641 47.86 10.28 -24.07
N TYR A 642 46.67 10.14 -23.44
CA TYR A 642 45.38 10.51 -24.03
C TYR A 642 44.58 11.32 -23.02
N ALA A 643 43.94 12.40 -23.49
CA ALA A 643 42.83 13.01 -22.79
C ALA A 643 41.52 12.29 -23.20
N VAL A 644 40.76 11.88 -22.26
CA VAL A 644 39.43 11.24 -22.48
C VAL A 644 38.38 12.12 -21.92
N THR A 645 37.48 12.65 -22.78
CA THR A 645 36.39 13.58 -22.42
C THR A 645 35.09 13.13 -23.10
N GLY A 646 33.97 13.81 -22.81
CA GLY A 646 32.67 13.52 -23.42
C GLY A 646 31.86 12.49 -22.68
N SER A 647 30.71 12.10 -23.25
CA SER A 647 29.73 11.21 -22.58
C SER A 647 30.21 9.75 -22.52
N TRP A 648 29.64 8.97 -21.59
CA TRP A 648 29.93 7.53 -21.51
C TRP A 648 29.56 6.76 -22.77
N THR A 649 28.60 7.25 -23.55
CA THR A 649 28.16 6.63 -24.82
C THR A 649 29.01 7.03 -26.01
N GLU A 650 29.58 8.27 -26.00
CA GLU A 650 30.42 8.81 -27.10
C GLU A 650 31.65 9.53 -26.52
N PRO A 651 32.61 8.78 -25.93
CA PRO A 651 33.83 9.40 -25.40
C PRO A 651 34.76 9.88 -26.51
N VAL A 652 35.35 11.03 -26.26
CA VAL A 652 36.34 11.68 -27.19
C VAL A 652 37.73 11.46 -26.66
N TYR A 653 38.64 10.99 -27.53
CA TYR A 653 40.05 10.70 -27.24
C TYR A 653 40.95 11.65 -28.01
N GLU A 654 41.75 12.41 -27.27
CA GLU A 654 42.78 13.28 -27.85
C GLU A 654 44.17 12.78 -27.45
N LYS A 655 45.02 12.46 -28.43
CA LYS A 655 46.42 12.04 -28.18
C LYS A 655 47.24 13.28 -27.78
N LEU A 656 47.84 13.23 -26.60
CA LEU A 656 48.71 14.26 -26.07
C LEU A 656 50.16 14.02 -26.50
N GLY A 657 50.87 15.09 -26.86
CA GLY A 657 52.33 15.02 -27.18
C GLY A 657 53.18 14.74 -25.93
N PRO A 658 54.45 14.37 -26.11
CA PRO A 658 55.37 14.11 -24.98
C PRO A 658 55.52 15.35 -24.09
N ARG A 659 55.66 15.12 -22.79
CA ARG A 659 55.81 16.20 -21.81
C ARG A 659 57.09 16.98 -22.08
N LYS A 660 57.02 18.26 -22.50
CA LYS A 660 58.21 19.11 -22.61
C LYS A 660 58.76 19.33 -21.20
N ARG A 661 59.92 18.72 -20.89
CA ARG A 661 60.68 19.02 -19.66
C ARG A 661 61.02 20.52 -19.68
N LYS A 662 60.58 21.30 -18.71
CA LYS A 662 61.16 22.63 -18.41
C LYS A 662 62.63 22.40 -18.07
N LYS A 663 63.56 22.74 -19.00
CA LYS A 663 64.98 22.86 -18.65
C LYS A 663 65.07 23.94 -17.60
N ASN A 664 65.39 23.55 -16.39
CA ASN A 664 65.86 24.48 -15.39
C ASN A 664 67.25 24.97 -15.91
N HIS A 665 67.31 26.20 -16.41
CA HIS A 665 68.59 26.90 -16.57
C HIS A 665 69.11 27.18 -15.15
N PRO A 666 70.36 26.80 -14.85
CA PRO A 666 71.02 27.29 -13.66
C PRO A 666 71.29 28.80 -13.89
N THR A 667 70.71 29.62 -13.04
CA THR A 667 71.15 31.04 -12.88
C THR A 667 72.56 31.00 -12.36
N THR A 668 73.52 31.31 -13.21
CA THR A 668 74.84 31.72 -12.78
C THR A 668 74.72 33.04 -12.05
N ASP A 669 75.05 33.00 -10.75
CA ASP A 669 75.46 34.17 -9.99
C ASP A 669 76.74 34.71 -10.54
N GLU A 670 76.73 35.89 -11.16
CA GLU A 670 77.81 36.82 -11.31
C GLU A 670 77.20 38.21 -11.47
N ASP A 671 77.22 39.02 -10.44
CA ASP A 671 77.96 40.23 -10.33
C ASP A 671 77.53 41.00 -9.04
N ILE A 672 78.49 41.02 -8.17
CA ILE A 672 78.58 41.96 -7.04
C ILE A 672 79.30 43.18 -7.59
N GLU A 673 78.69 44.36 -7.57
CA GLU A 673 79.29 45.66 -7.18
C GLU A 673 78.18 46.62 -6.77
#